data_e93af19b98c6060f830bc85fe36ca39c
#
_entry.id   e93af19b98c6060f830bc85fe36ca39c
#
_cell.length_a   1.000
_cell.length_b   1.000
_cell.length_c   1.000
_cell.angle_alpha   90.00
_cell.angle_beta   90.00
_cell.angle_gamma   90.00
#
_symmetry.space_group_name_H-M   'P 1'
#
loop_
_entity.id
_entity.type
_entity.pdbx_description
1 polymer ?
#
loop_
_entity_poly.entity_id
_entity_poly.type
_entity_poly.pdbx_seq_one_letter_code
_entity_poly.pdbx_strand_id
1 'polypeptide(L)'
;MRTLDKKISWIVLFLSVVLGPSAFSASLPPSDKWFLITIGGQPVGYIHDVSSRDVRAGGDVLVSNSEMKMTLNRLGTKVELSFVTGFEETAAGLLTKIRYEMLASATATKTEALVKDNSIEFRSESGGKSYTRTIPYLGTLVGQEGIRLASLKALKKPGDAVEFLTFMPELEAVSKGSRKVLGEETLRLAGHDLRTLKVEELIETAAVKSTAWLNADHEVVKQEMATPFGPGVFVLSDRTTALAAASGSELPAEMFERSIIRSNIRLPMARTLRSLKVKLIHKNPDLGWPEIGSPCQTVVSKDRETLVLEIKRPALPKPVSFPVAATDKNREFLEPNAYIQSDESRLRDLVRGLIAGEKDIFQAVLKLERWVSDNMTFDLGIALAPSAEIFQNRRGTCVGYATLLAAMARAAGIPSRVVMGYVYALGMFGGHAWTEVQVGDTWIPMDAAIVAPAQADAARIAFSAVSLHEGAGSLSGGAGQQLFGQVDIRILEYAGADGKKISVPEGAAPYRTAGDLYENPWLGLTFKKPSAFTFTKLDSVWPDPVLVALSGPDGAKGELLQSSLLPWKEYDLTASELIRRLNIGARTEIGRWNGRPMFSAAAREKAVMIIVDKPEVWVLFTEGKAAPKLLDELAAGLKLDQKK
;
A
#
# COMPACT_ATOMS: atom_id res chain seq x y z
N MET A 1 31.99 -18.61 33.98
CA MET A 1 33.26 -19.25 33.55
C MET A 1 33.12 -19.63 32.08
N ARG A 2 33.94 -18.96 31.27
CA ARG A 2 34.48 -19.32 29.95
C ARG A 2 33.47 -19.71 28.87
N THR A 3 33.18 -18.78 27.95
CA THR A 3 33.93 -18.34 26.71
C THR A 3 34.03 -19.43 25.66
N LEU A 4 33.49 -19.17 24.49
CA LEU A 4 34.32 -19.13 23.26
C LEU A 4 33.62 -18.36 22.13
N ASP A 5 34.20 -17.22 21.86
CA ASP A 5 34.18 -16.49 20.62
C ASP A 5 34.46 -17.35 19.41
N LYS A 6 33.78 -17.11 18.31
CA LYS A 6 34.39 -17.23 16.99
C LYS A 6 34.05 -15.98 16.17
N LYS A 7 34.94 -15.00 16.31
CA LYS A 7 35.13 -13.93 15.34
C LYS A 7 35.58 -14.55 14.02
N ILE A 8 34.83 -14.34 12.95
CA ILE A 8 35.37 -14.40 11.59
C ILE A 8 35.59 -12.97 11.16
N SER A 9 36.86 -12.61 11.26
CA SER A 9 37.42 -11.34 10.80
C SER A 9 37.50 -11.41 9.29
N TRP A 10 36.71 -10.60 8.58
CA TRP A 10 36.96 -10.31 7.17
C TRP A 10 37.75 -9.01 7.10
N ILE A 11 38.99 -9.15 6.62
CA ILE A 11 39.91 -8.07 6.34
C ILE A 11 39.33 -7.24 5.20
N VAL A 12 38.92 -6.02 5.54
CA VAL A 12 38.60 -4.98 4.56
C VAL A 12 39.95 -4.46 4.01
N LEU A 13 40.28 -4.89 2.83
CA LEU A 13 41.45 -4.37 2.07
C LEU A 13 41.04 -3.00 1.51
N PHE A 14 41.42 -1.93 2.22
CA PHE A 14 41.46 -0.57 1.67
C PHE A 14 42.50 -0.50 0.56
N LEU A 15 42.06 -0.59 -0.69
CA LEU A 15 42.90 -0.18 -1.81
C LEU A 15 42.69 1.32 -2.03
N SER A 16 43.49 2.14 -1.36
CA SER A 16 43.74 3.52 -1.77
C SER A 16 44.56 3.47 -3.09
N VAL A 17 43.84 3.47 -4.19
CA VAL A 17 44.47 3.66 -5.52
C VAL A 17 44.69 5.15 -5.68
N VAL A 18 45.92 5.58 -5.44
CA VAL A 18 46.45 6.86 -5.97
C VAL A 18 46.49 6.71 -7.49
N LEU A 19 45.47 7.19 -8.18
CA LEU A 19 45.44 7.33 -9.62
C LEU A 19 46.23 8.58 -10.00
N GLY A 20 47.44 8.38 -10.53
CA GLY A 20 48.14 9.39 -11.32
C GLY A 20 47.30 9.77 -12.55
N PRO A 21 47.49 10.95 -13.15
CA PRO A 21 46.66 11.44 -14.24
C PRO A 21 46.94 10.64 -15.51
N SER A 22 46.20 9.60 -15.77
CA SER A 22 46.15 8.93 -17.06
C SER A 22 44.83 9.27 -17.73
N ALA A 23 44.92 10.14 -18.69
CA ALA A 23 43.86 10.53 -19.59
C ALA A 23 43.22 9.32 -20.28
N PHE A 24 42.06 8.91 -19.80
CA PHE A 24 41.03 8.26 -20.59
C PHE A 24 39.69 8.93 -20.27
N SER A 25 39.47 10.08 -20.89
CA SER A 25 38.18 10.72 -20.97
C SER A 25 37.36 10.00 -22.05
N ALA A 26 36.80 8.86 -21.73
CA ALA A 26 35.66 8.35 -22.49
C ALA A 26 34.43 9.15 -22.07
N SER A 27 34.31 10.36 -22.65
CA SER A 27 33.10 11.17 -22.50
C SER A 27 31.94 10.41 -23.12
N LEU A 28 30.91 10.07 -22.31
CA LEU A 28 29.61 9.67 -22.86
C LEU A 28 29.12 10.78 -23.78
N PRO A 29 28.72 10.48 -25.02
CA PRO A 29 27.95 11.41 -25.80
C PRO A 29 26.62 11.68 -25.09
N PRO A 30 26.00 12.84 -25.33
CA PRO A 30 24.63 13.07 -24.86
C PRO A 30 23.76 11.90 -25.28
N SER A 31 23.01 11.33 -24.32
CA SER A 31 22.11 10.20 -24.61
C SER A 31 20.66 10.63 -24.40
N ASP A 32 19.80 10.15 -25.28
CA ASP A 32 18.35 10.32 -25.22
C ASP A 32 17.72 8.95 -25.43
N LYS A 33 17.21 8.35 -24.36
CA LYS A 33 16.71 6.98 -24.35
C LYS A 33 15.29 6.91 -23.84
N TRP A 34 14.49 6.09 -24.49
CA TRP A 34 13.11 5.83 -24.14
C TRP A 34 12.94 4.38 -23.74
N PHE A 35 12.24 4.13 -22.67
CA PHE A 35 11.89 2.79 -22.21
C PHE A 35 10.36 2.66 -22.14
N LEU A 36 9.88 1.52 -22.62
CA LEU A 36 8.49 1.10 -22.38
C LEU A 36 8.41 0.44 -21.00
N ILE A 37 7.40 0.82 -20.23
CA ILE A 37 7.06 0.18 -18.96
C ILE A 37 5.88 -0.75 -19.17
N THR A 38 6.04 -2.01 -18.79
CA THR A 38 4.92 -2.96 -18.69
C THR A 38 4.83 -3.52 -17.28
N ILE A 39 3.60 -3.76 -16.79
CA ILE A 39 3.33 -4.46 -15.54
C ILE A 39 2.36 -5.59 -15.82
N GLY A 40 2.74 -6.82 -15.44
CA GLY A 40 1.95 -8.01 -15.76
C GLY A 40 1.70 -8.21 -17.25
N GLY A 41 2.62 -7.74 -18.10
CA GLY A 41 2.53 -7.79 -19.55
C GLY A 41 1.70 -6.69 -20.21
N GLN A 42 1.14 -5.75 -19.44
CA GLN A 42 0.35 -4.62 -19.94
C GLN A 42 1.20 -3.35 -20.01
N PRO A 43 1.20 -2.61 -21.13
CA PRO A 43 1.84 -1.30 -21.21
C PRO A 43 1.15 -0.32 -20.23
N VAL A 44 1.96 0.36 -19.41
CA VAL A 44 1.44 1.30 -18.40
C VAL A 44 2.13 2.66 -18.44
N GLY A 45 3.21 2.82 -19.21
CA GLY A 45 3.92 4.09 -19.24
C GLY A 45 5.29 4.01 -19.90
N TYR A 46 6.11 5.00 -19.61
CA TYR A 46 7.45 5.12 -20.14
C TYR A 46 8.44 5.68 -19.13
N ILE A 47 9.73 5.47 -19.40
CA ILE A 47 10.83 6.25 -18.86
C ILE A 47 11.53 6.96 -20.02
N HIS A 48 11.85 8.25 -19.82
CA HIS A 48 12.67 9.05 -20.72
C HIS A 48 13.94 9.48 -19.99
N ASP A 49 15.07 8.92 -20.37
CA ASP A 49 16.37 9.19 -19.77
C ASP A 49 17.19 10.08 -20.70
N VAL A 50 17.65 11.21 -20.19
CA VAL A 50 18.54 12.14 -20.90
C VAL A 50 19.79 12.36 -20.07
N SER A 51 20.96 12.19 -20.68
CA SER A 51 22.22 12.54 -20.05
C SER A 51 23.03 13.52 -20.89
N SER A 52 23.74 14.42 -20.23
CA SER A 52 24.60 15.43 -20.83
C SER A 52 25.85 15.65 -19.97
N ARG A 53 26.84 16.28 -20.58
CA ARG A 53 28.06 16.71 -19.90
C ARG A 53 28.14 18.22 -19.89
N ASP A 54 28.18 18.80 -18.70
CA ASP A 54 28.36 20.23 -18.49
C ASP A 54 29.81 20.52 -18.12
N VAL A 55 30.45 21.40 -18.86
CA VAL A 55 31.80 21.87 -18.55
C VAL A 55 31.69 23.06 -17.58
N ARG A 56 32.17 22.88 -16.36
CA ARG A 56 32.13 23.92 -15.31
C ARG A 56 33.54 24.29 -14.85
N ALA A 57 33.72 25.44 -14.22
CA ALA A 57 34.99 25.93 -13.73
C ALA A 57 35.72 24.97 -12.74
N GLY A 58 34.97 24.09 -12.07
CA GLY A 58 35.48 23.08 -11.13
C GLY A 58 35.70 21.69 -11.72
N GLY A 59 35.56 21.53 -13.03
CA GLY A 59 35.64 20.25 -13.76
C GLY A 59 34.33 19.88 -14.43
N ASP A 60 34.36 18.81 -15.20
CA ASP A 60 33.19 18.31 -15.93
C ASP A 60 32.19 17.66 -14.95
N VAL A 61 30.92 17.99 -15.12
CA VAL A 61 29.81 17.42 -14.40
C VAL A 61 28.93 16.65 -15.38
N LEU A 62 28.63 15.42 -15.04
CA LEU A 62 27.66 14.61 -15.74
C LEU A 62 26.29 14.91 -15.13
N VAL A 63 25.33 15.25 -15.97
CA VAL A 63 23.95 15.52 -15.58
C VAL A 63 23.08 14.47 -16.23
N SER A 64 22.38 13.68 -15.44
CA SER A 64 21.37 12.74 -15.90
C SER A 64 20.00 13.13 -15.36
N ASN A 65 18.98 13.05 -16.22
CA ASN A 65 17.59 13.26 -15.87
C ASN A 65 16.77 12.09 -16.38
N SER A 66 15.92 11.56 -15.52
CA SER A 66 14.98 10.50 -15.82
C SER A 66 13.56 10.97 -15.51
N GLU A 67 12.69 10.97 -16.50
CA GLU A 67 11.27 11.20 -16.36
C GLU A 67 10.54 9.87 -16.49
N MET A 68 9.81 9.44 -15.48
CA MET A 68 8.94 8.28 -15.51
C MET A 68 7.48 8.71 -15.41
N LYS A 69 6.65 8.26 -16.37
CA LYS A 69 5.19 8.45 -16.33
C LYS A 69 4.48 7.12 -16.43
N MET A 70 3.50 6.93 -15.58
CA MET A 70 2.66 5.73 -15.56
C MET A 70 1.18 6.09 -15.45
N THR A 71 0.35 5.33 -16.16
CA THR A 71 -1.11 5.32 -16.03
C THR A 71 -1.54 3.94 -15.57
N LEU A 72 -2.24 3.87 -14.45
CA LEU A 72 -2.75 2.63 -13.87
C LEU A 72 -4.28 2.66 -13.83
N ASN A 73 -4.90 1.48 -13.95
CA ASN A 73 -6.31 1.30 -13.70
C ASN A 73 -6.50 0.71 -12.30
N ARG A 74 -7.18 1.46 -11.45
CA ARG A 74 -7.53 1.03 -10.09
C ARG A 74 -9.04 0.91 -9.96
N LEU A 75 -9.56 -0.29 -10.14
CA LEU A 75 -11.00 -0.59 -10.05
C LEU A 75 -11.85 0.37 -10.92
N GLY A 76 -11.46 0.55 -12.18
CA GLY A 76 -12.13 1.46 -13.12
C GLY A 76 -11.75 2.93 -13.00
N THR A 77 -10.89 3.31 -12.07
CA THR A 77 -10.41 4.69 -11.88
C THR A 77 -9.00 4.84 -12.43
N LYS A 78 -8.79 5.87 -13.24
CA LYS A 78 -7.47 6.24 -13.77
C LYS A 78 -6.61 6.83 -12.66
N VAL A 79 -5.39 6.31 -12.48
CA VAL A 79 -4.36 6.84 -11.59
C VAL A 79 -3.14 7.21 -12.43
N GLU A 80 -2.72 8.45 -12.37
CA GLU A 80 -1.54 8.95 -13.05
C GLU A 80 -0.42 9.21 -12.04
N LEU A 81 0.79 8.73 -12.36
CA LEU A 81 1.99 8.92 -11.56
C LEU A 81 3.08 9.50 -12.45
N SER A 82 3.75 10.53 -11.96
CA SER A 82 4.93 11.11 -12.62
C SER A 82 6.05 11.27 -11.61
N PHE A 83 7.24 10.86 -12.03
CA PHE A 83 8.47 10.99 -11.26
C PHE A 83 9.54 11.60 -12.14
N VAL A 84 10.26 12.60 -11.63
CA VAL A 84 11.43 13.17 -12.29
C VAL A 84 12.60 13.06 -11.34
N THR A 85 13.68 12.40 -11.79
CA THR A 85 14.91 12.23 -11.00
C THR A 85 16.06 12.84 -11.77
N GLY A 86 16.85 13.69 -11.13
CA GLY A 86 18.06 14.28 -11.70
C GLY A 86 19.25 13.99 -10.80
N PHE A 87 20.37 13.59 -11.42
CA PHE A 87 21.66 13.42 -10.74
C PHE A 87 22.71 14.32 -11.37
N GLU A 88 23.54 14.93 -10.52
CA GLU A 88 24.80 15.55 -10.94
C GLU A 88 25.94 14.72 -10.34
N GLU A 89 26.87 14.29 -11.20
CA GLU A 89 28.01 13.45 -10.85
C GLU A 89 29.29 14.07 -11.37
N THR A 90 30.40 13.84 -10.68
CA THR A 90 31.73 14.16 -11.23
C THR A 90 32.04 13.26 -12.43
N ALA A 91 33.06 13.57 -13.20
CA ALA A 91 33.53 12.70 -14.29
C ALA A 91 33.92 11.28 -13.82
N ALA A 92 34.21 11.09 -12.54
CA ALA A 92 34.48 9.80 -11.91
C ALA A 92 33.19 9.08 -11.41
N GLY A 93 31.99 9.65 -11.63
CA GLY A 93 30.73 9.09 -11.22
C GLY A 93 30.40 9.29 -9.73
N LEU A 94 31.08 10.25 -9.07
CA LEU A 94 30.77 10.59 -7.68
C LEU A 94 29.56 11.51 -7.63
N LEU A 95 28.58 11.14 -6.85
CA LEU A 95 27.33 11.88 -6.71
C LEU A 95 27.55 13.21 -5.94
N THR A 96 27.07 14.30 -6.48
CA THR A 96 27.21 15.65 -5.89
C THR A 96 25.89 16.32 -5.59
N LYS A 97 24.89 16.13 -6.46
CA LYS A 97 23.55 16.70 -6.29
C LYS A 97 22.47 15.76 -6.81
N ILE A 98 21.33 15.75 -6.12
CA ILE A 98 20.15 14.99 -6.50
C ILE A 98 18.96 15.93 -6.56
N ARG A 99 18.08 15.72 -7.55
CA ARG A 99 16.75 16.30 -7.61
C ARG A 99 15.73 15.18 -7.78
N TYR A 100 14.64 15.29 -7.08
CA TYR A 100 13.54 14.35 -7.20
C TYR A 100 12.22 15.11 -7.13
N GLU A 101 11.33 14.82 -8.06
CA GLU A 101 9.97 15.36 -8.07
C GLU A 101 8.99 14.21 -8.25
N MET A 102 7.97 14.16 -7.40
CA MET A 102 6.89 13.21 -7.48
C MET A 102 5.56 13.93 -7.60
N LEU A 103 4.77 13.56 -8.61
CA LEU A 103 3.39 13.98 -8.80
C LEU A 103 2.49 12.74 -8.79
N ALA A 104 1.79 12.53 -7.69
CA ALA A 104 0.85 11.41 -7.49
C ALA A 104 -0.55 11.91 -7.05
N SER A 105 -0.74 13.25 -7.04
CA SER A 105 -1.96 13.98 -6.75
C SER A 105 -1.91 15.34 -7.46
N ALA A 106 -2.66 16.34 -7.00
CA ALA A 106 -2.60 17.71 -7.54
C ALA A 106 -1.33 18.46 -7.10
N THR A 107 -0.72 18.09 -5.97
CA THR A 107 0.46 18.76 -5.42
C THR A 107 1.72 17.93 -5.66
N ALA A 108 2.68 18.54 -6.39
CA ALA A 108 4.01 17.94 -6.52
C ALA A 108 4.79 18.06 -5.21
N THR A 109 5.52 17.01 -4.87
CA THR A 109 6.56 17.03 -3.85
C THR A 109 7.92 17.05 -4.54
N LYS A 110 8.77 18.04 -4.20
CA LYS A 110 10.08 18.24 -4.79
C LYS A 110 11.14 18.12 -3.70
N THR A 111 12.19 17.37 -3.96
CA THR A 111 13.34 17.22 -3.08
C THR A 111 14.61 17.57 -3.81
N GLU A 112 15.39 18.48 -3.25
CA GLU A 112 16.79 18.70 -3.62
C GLU A 112 17.69 18.18 -2.51
N ALA A 113 18.76 17.49 -2.88
CA ALA A 113 19.75 16.99 -1.95
C ALA A 113 21.16 17.34 -2.43
N LEU A 114 21.99 17.87 -1.51
CA LEU A 114 23.38 18.18 -1.75
C LEU A 114 24.24 17.19 -0.99
N VAL A 115 25.13 16.52 -1.73
CA VAL A 115 26.07 15.57 -1.14
C VAL A 115 27.30 16.33 -0.63
N LYS A 116 27.60 16.15 0.64
CA LYS A 116 28.81 16.64 1.34
C LYS A 116 29.69 15.44 1.69
N ASP A 117 30.87 15.69 2.21
CA ASP A 117 31.87 14.63 2.49
C ASP A 117 31.33 13.47 3.34
N ASN A 118 30.50 13.72 4.34
CA ASN A 118 29.95 12.71 5.26
C ASN A 118 28.46 12.88 5.54
N SER A 119 27.76 13.69 4.76
CA SER A 119 26.33 13.96 4.97
C SER A 119 25.64 14.36 3.67
N ILE A 120 24.35 14.18 3.64
CA ILE A 120 23.48 14.67 2.58
C ILE A 120 22.49 15.66 3.21
N GLU A 121 22.47 16.87 2.68
CA GLU A 121 21.55 17.92 3.08
C GLU A 121 20.34 17.95 2.15
N PHE A 122 19.16 17.76 2.72
CA PHE A 122 17.89 17.72 1.99
C PHE A 122 17.09 18.99 2.20
N ARG A 123 16.42 19.39 1.13
CA ARG A 123 15.33 20.34 1.15
C ARG A 123 14.16 19.79 0.37
N SER A 124 13.08 19.43 1.05
CA SER A 124 11.85 18.94 0.45
C SER A 124 10.77 20.00 0.49
N GLU A 125 10.11 20.25 -0.64
CA GLU A 125 9.05 21.26 -0.79
C GLU A 125 7.75 20.59 -1.20
N SER A 126 6.64 20.97 -0.55
CA SER A 126 5.30 20.51 -0.89
C SER A 126 4.25 21.51 -0.44
N GLY A 127 3.31 21.87 -1.32
CA GLY A 127 2.23 22.81 -1.00
C GLY A 127 2.70 24.19 -0.52
N GLY A 128 3.84 24.69 -1.01
CA GLY A 128 4.43 25.97 -0.63
C GLY A 128 5.19 25.97 0.70
N LYS A 129 5.35 24.82 1.34
CA LYS A 129 6.17 24.63 2.54
C LYS A 129 7.47 23.92 2.23
N SER A 130 8.51 24.23 2.98
CA SER A 130 9.85 23.68 2.83
C SER A 130 10.31 23.05 4.14
N TYR A 131 10.87 21.85 4.04
CA TYR A 131 11.39 21.04 5.14
C TYR A 131 12.82 20.66 4.85
N THR A 132 13.69 20.77 5.85
CA THR A 132 15.12 20.45 5.71
C THR A 132 15.53 19.38 6.70
N ARG A 133 16.44 18.50 6.27
CA ARG A 133 17.08 17.51 7.14
C ARG A 133 18.47 17.17 6.64
N THR A 134 19.27 16.55 7.50
CA THR A 134 20.61 16.07 7.15
C THR A 134 20.72 14.61 7.52
N ILE A 135 21.24 13.80 6.60
CA ILE A 135 21.50 12.36 6.82
C ILE A 135 23.01 12.15 6.80
N PRO A 136 23.61 11.58 7.86
CA PRO A 136 24.99 11.15 7.83
C PRO A 136 25.15 9.88 6.98
N TYR A 137 26.29 9.74 6.29
CA TYR A 137 26.67 8.51 5.61
C TYR A 137 28.16 8.27 5.71
N LEU A 138 28.59 7.03 5.46
CA LEU A 138 29.98 6.64 5.40
C LEU A 138 30.27 5.94 4.09
N GLY A 139 31.38 6.32 3.44
CA GLY A 139 31.84 5.72 2.18
C GLY A 139 31.73 6.66 1.00
N THR A 140 31.78 6.12 -0.20
CA THR A 140 31.76 6.87 -1.45
C THR A 140 30.43 6.66 -2.14
N LEU A 141 29.64 7.73 -2.27
CA LEU A 141 28.36 7.71 -2.98
C LEU A 141 28.61 7.86 -4.48
N VAL A 142 28.04 6.92 -5.25
CA VAL A 142 28.04 6.95 -6.71
C VAL A 142 26.62 7.09 -7.24
N GLY A 143 26.48 7.79 -8.35
CA GLY A 143 25.23 7.85 -9.09
C GLY A 143 25.21 6.82 -10.22
N GLN A 144 24.34 7.02 -11.20
CA GLN A 144 24.12 6.06 -12.31
C GLN A 144 25.39 5.83 -13.13
N GLU A 145 26.13 6.88 -13.43
CA GLU A 145 27.37 6.79 -14.18
C GLU A 145 28.48 6.08 -13.38
N GLY A 146 28.60 6.39 -12.08
CA GLY A 146 29.54 5.70 -11.21
C GLY A 146 29.27 4.20 -11.12
N ILE A 147 28.01 3.78 -11.04
CA ILE A 147 27.61 2.36 -11.08
C ILE A 147 27.99 1.74 -12.44
N ARG A 148 27.77 2.45 -13.55
CA ARG A 148 28.12 1.99 -14.88
C ARG A 148 29.65 1.80 -15.03
N LEU A 149 30.43 2.78 -14.63
CA LEU A 149 31.91 2.72 -14.67
C LEU A 149 32.45 1.59 -13.79
N ALA A 150 31.90 1.40 -12.59
CA ALA A 150 32.27 0.29 -11.71
C ALA A 150 31.94 -1.07 -12.36
N SER A 151 30.76 -1.16 -12.99
CA SER A 151 30.34 -2.35 -13.73
C SER A 151 31.23 -2.65 -14.90
N LEU A 152 31.59 -1.64 -15.74
CA LEU A 152 32.51 -1.77 -16.84
C LEU A 152 33.90 -2.32 -16.41
N LYS A 153 34.37 -1.92 -15.25
CA LYS A 153 35.66 -2.38 -14.69
C LYS A 153 35.59 -3.82 -14.19
N ALA A 154 34.50 -4.18 -13.48
CA ALA A 154 34.45 -5.40 -12.68
C ALA A 154 33.73 -6.57 -13.37
N LEU A 155 32.68 -6.31 -14.17
CA LEU A 155 31.79 -7.36 -14.68
C LEU A 155 32.18 -7.79 -16.09
N LYS A 156 32.76 -8.99 -16.26
CA LYS A 156 33.23 -9.53 -17.56
C LYS A 156 32.65 -10.90 -17.87
N LYS A 157 32.44 -11.74 -16.88
CA LYS A 157 32.02 -13.14 -17.02
C LYS A 157 31.07 -13.57 -15.91
N PRO A 158 30.32 -14.66 -16.09
CA PRO A 158 29.45 -15.21 -15.05
C PRO A 158 30.17 -15.38 -13.71
N GLY A 159 29.52 -14.92 -12.64
CA GLY A 159 30.04 -14.93 -11.28
C GLY A 159 30.77 -13.66 -10.85
N ASP A 160 31.21 -12.80 -11.77
CA ASP A 160 31.76 -11.48 -11.42
C ASP A 160 30.72 -10.64 -10.73
N ALA A 161 31.16 -9.86 -9.72
CA ALA A 161 30.25 -9.00 -8.96
C ALA A 161 30.90 -7.65 -8.63
N VAL A 162 30.08 -6.65 -8.40
CA VAL A 162 30.48 -5.32 -7.94
C VAL A 162 29.49 -4.83 -6.90
N GLU A 163 30.03 -4.22 -5.84
CA GLU A 163 29.25 -3.53 -4.81
C GLU A 163 29.44 -2.02 -4.94
N PHE A 164 28.43 -1.25 -4.57
CA PHE A 164 28.44 0.20 -4.60
C PHE A 164 27.55 0.77 -3.50
N LEU A 165 27.81 2.03 -3.16
CA LEU A 165 26.96 2.82 -2.28
C LEU A 165 26.28 3.90 -3.12
N THR A 166 24.94 3.93 -3.11
CA THR A 166 24.18 4.88 -3.91
C THR A 166 23.09 5.54 -3.06
N PHE A 167 22.41 6.49 -3.65
CA PHE A 167 21.30 7.17 -3.04
C PHE A 167 19.99 6.84 -3.78
N MET A 168 18.95 6.51 -3.00
CA MET A 168 17.61 6.26 -3.49
C MET A 168 16.74 7.50 -3.23
N PRO A 169 16.46 8.33 -4.24
CA PRO A 169 15.74 9.59 -4.06
C PRO A 169 14.32 9.40 -3.52
N GLU A 170 13.63 8.37 -3.96
CA GLU A 170 12.28 8.02 -3.56
C GLU A 170 12.17 7.61 -2.09
N LEU A 171 13.25 7.04 -1.53
CA LEU A 171 13.36 6.66 -0.11
C LEU A 171 14.09 7.73 0.72
N GLU A 172 14.66 8.73 0.05
CA GLU A 172 15.59 9.70 0.64
C GLU A 172 16.63 9.02 1.55
N ALA A 173 17.20 7.92 1.09
CA ALA A 173 18.09 7.06 1.86
C ALA A 173 19.33 6.62 1.07
N VAL A 174 20.42 6.46 1.80
CA VAL A 174 21.64 5.82 1.29
C VAL A 174 21.45 4.31 1.32
N SER A 175 21.78 3.64 0.22
CA SER A 175 21.65 2.19 0.08
C SER A 175 22.92 1.55 -0.46
N LYS A 176 23.25 0.39 0.08
CA LYS A 176 24.19 -0.50 -0.59
C LYS A 176 23.46 -1.18 -1.74
N GLY A 177 24.19 -1.29 -2.85
CA GLY A 177 23.76 -2.02 -4.02
C GLY A 177 24.82 -2.99 -4.48
N SER A 178 24.40 -4.01 -5.22
CA SER A 178 25.31 -4.95 -5.85
C SER A 178 24.79 -5.38 -7.21
N ARG A 179 25.71 -5.69 -8.13
CA ARG A 179 25.42 -6.36 -9.40
C ARG A 179 26.27 -7.62 -9.50
N LYS A 180 25.65 -8.72 -9.93
CA LYS A 180 26.31 -10.01 -10.14
C LYS A 180 25.97 -10.55 -11.52
N VAL A 181 26.97 -10.94 -12.28
CA VAL A 181 26.77 -11.52 -13.62
C VAL A 181 26.19 -12.91 -13.51
N LEU A 182 25.05 -13.13 -14.17
CA LEU A 182 24.39 -14.42 -14.30
C LEU A 182 24.83 -15.14 -15.60
N GLY A 183 25.04 -14.38 -16.68
CA GLY A 183 25.40 -14.93 -17.99
C GLY A 183 25.30 -13.87 -19.08
N GLU A 184 25.41 -14.34 -20.34
CA GLU A 184 25.16 -13.53 -21.53
C GLU A 184 23.83 -13.95 -22.16
N GLU A 185 23.13 -12.99 -22.74
CA GLU A 185 21.85 -13.23 -23.44
C GLU A 185 21.73 -12.27 -24.63
N THR A 186 21.29 -12.76 -25.78
CA THR A 186 20.96 -11.91 -26.91
C THR A 186 19.50 -11.53 -26.87
N LEU A 187 19.24 -10.23 -26.77
CA LEU A 187 17.89 -9.67 -26.82
C LEU A 187 17.59 -9.14 -28.21
N ARG A 188 16.34 -9.36 -28.67
CA ARG A 188 15.85 -8.68 -29.86
C ARG A 188 15.09 -7.42 -29.48
N LEU A 189 15.71 -6.27 -29.68
CA LEU A 189 15.18 -4.95 -29.35
C LEU A 189 15.08 -4.08 -30.60
N ALA A 190 13.92 -3.46 -30.83
CA ALA A 190 13.67 -2.61 -32.01
C ALA A 190 14.07 -3.26 -33.35
N GLY A 191 13.89 -4.59 -33.47
CA GLY A 191 14.23 -5.33 -34.69
C GLY A 191 15.70 -5.75 -34.83
N HIS A 192 16.57 -5.36 -33.90
CA HIS A 192 18.01 -5.68 -33.89
C HIS A 192 18.35 -6.68 -32.78
N ASP A 193 19.26 -7.58 -33.04
CA ASP A 193 19.82 -8.50 -32.05
C ASP A 193 20.94 -7.78 -31.29
N LEU A 194 20.78 -7.67 -29.97
CA LEU A 194 21.73 -7.02 -29.08
C LEU A 194 22.28 -8.04 -28.07
N ARG A 195 23.58 -8.29 -28.13
CA ARG A 195 24.28 -9.11 -27.12
C ARG A 195 24.34 -8.32 -25.81
N THR A 196 23.92 -8.93 -24.73
CA THR A 196 23.84 -8.31 -23.40
C THR A 196 24.48 -9.18 -22.34
N LEU A 197 24.94 -8.53 -21.28
CA LEU A 197 25.35 -9.15 -20.04
C LEU A 197 24.15 -9.14 -19.08
N LYS A 198 23.65 -10.32 -18.73
CA LYS A 198 22.55 -10.49 -17.77
C LYS A 198 23.10 -10.44 -16.36
N VAL A 199 22.60 -9.53 -15.54
CA VAL A 199 23.04 -9.34 -14.15
C VAL A 199 21.86 -9.40 -13.19
N GLU A 200 22.09 -9.93 -12.01
CA GLU A 200 21.22 -9.74 -10.84
C GLU A 200 21.64 -8.44 -10.16
N GLU A 201 20.68 -7.59 -9.85
CA GLU A 201 20.89 -6.36 -9.09
C GLU A 201 20.11 -6.42 -7.79
N LEU A 202 20.76 -6.07 -6.69
CA LEU A 202 20.15 -5.96 -5.36
C LEU A 202 20.38 -4.55 -4.80
N ILE A 203 19.32 -3.92 -4.32
CA ILE A 203 19.34 -2.67 -3.56
C ILE A 203 18.83 -2.97 -2.14
N GLU A 204 19.75 -2.94 -1.17
CA GLU A 204 19.47 -3.48 0.18
C GLU A 204 18.36 -2.71 0.92
N THR A 205 18.41 -1.37 0.95
CA THR A 205 17.45 -0.54 1.69
C THR A 205 16.03 -0.68 1.16
N ALA A 206 15.87 -0.78 -0.16
CA ALA A 206 14.59 -1.05 -0.79
C ALA A 206 14.22 -2.54 -0.75
N ALA A 207 15.18 -3.42 -0.39
CA ALA A 207 15.11 -4.86 -0.53
C ALA A 207 14.62 -5.29 -1.93
N VAL A 208 14.93 -4.50 -2.95
CA VAL A 208 14.54 -4.76 -4.35
C VAL A 208 15.60 -5.61 -5.01
N LYS A 209 15.15 -6.78 -5.47
CA LYS A 209 15.93 -7.66 -6.33
C LYS A 209 15.38 -7.57 -7.75
N SER A 210 16.24 -7.26 -8.71
CA SER A 210 15.90 -7.16 -10.12
C SER A 210 16.89 -7.93 -10.98
N THR A 211 16.50 -8.20 -12.23
CA THR A 211 17.39 -8.70 -13.26
C THR A 211 17.53 -7.61 -14.31
N ALA A 212 18.76 -7.21 -14.62
CA ALA A 212 19.06 -6.23 -15.65
C ALA A 212 19.89 -6.84 -16.78
N TRP A 213 19.74 -6.31 -17.98
CA TRP A 213 20.52 -6.65 -19.17
C TRP A 213 21.31 -5.42 -19.59
N LEU A 214 22.60 -5.56 -19.61
CA LEU A 214 23.56 -4.50 -19.91
C LEU A 214 24.10 -4.66 -21.34
N ASN A 215 24.15 -3.57 -22.10
CA ASN A 215 24.83 -3.56 -23.42
C ASN A 215 26.37 -3.60 -23.28
N ALA A 216 27.11 -3.47 -24.39
CA ALA A 216 28.58 -3.47 -24.39
C ALA A 216 29.19 -2.32 -23.57
N ASP A 217 28.49 -1.20 -23.42
CA ASP A 217 28.90 -0.05 -22.61
C ASP A 217 28.40 -0.14 -21.16
N HIS A 218 27.85 -1.29 -20.75
CA HIS A 218 27.24 -1.57 -19.45
C HIS A 218 26.09 -0.65 -19.09
N GLU A 219 25.39 -0.13 -20.09
CA GLU A 219 24.13 0.58 -19.89
C GLU A 219 22.97 -0.43 -19.83
N VAL A 220 22.01 -0.16 -18.96
CA VAL A 220 20.79 -0.97 -18.86
C VAL A 220 19.94 -0.78 -20.12
N VAL A 221 19.58 -1.89 -20.79
CA VAL A 221 18.66 -1.90 -21.94
C VAL A 221 17.37 -2.63 -21.65
N LYS A 222 17.35 -3.45 -20.60
CA LYS A 222 16.16 -4.08 -20.07
C LYS A 222 16.32 -4.32 -18.57
N GLN A 223 15.26 -4.18 -17.80
CA GLN A 223 15.22 -4.55 -16.38
C GLN A 223 13.89 -5.22 -16.06
N GLU A 224 13.93 -6.24 -15.23
CA GLU A 224 12.75 -6.94 -14.72
C GLU A 224 12.79 -7.01 -13.21
N MET A 225 11.63 -6.74 -12.57
CA MET A 225 11.45 -6.84 -11.12
C MET A 225 10.06 -7.34 -10.76
N ALA A 226 9.92 -7.90 -9.57
CA ALA A 226 8.60 -8.23 -9.03
C ALA A 226 7.87 -6.95 -8.59
N THR A 227 6.59 -6.84 -8.93
CA THR A 227 5.69 -5.80 -8.40
C THR A 227 4.45 -6.45 -7.78
N PRO A 228 3.68 -5.72 -6.95
CA PRO A 228 2.42 -6.23 -6.41
C PRO A 228 1.39 -6.67 -7.46
N PHE A 229 1.54 -6.19 -8.70
CA PHE A 229 0.60 -6.40 -9.79
C PHE A 229 1.11 -7.35 -10.87
N GLY A 230 2.21 -8.05 -10.61
CA GLY A 230 2.88 -8.94 -11.53
C GLY A 230 4.29 -8.44 -11.92
N PRO A 231 4.98 -9.11 -12.86
CA PRO A 231 6.30 -8.68 -13.30
C PRO A 231 6.27 -7.28 -13.89
N GLY A 232 7.13 -6.38 -13.36
CA GLY A 232 7.44 -5.09 -13.96
C GLY A 232 8.61 -5.23 -14.91
N VAL A 233 8.46 -4.77 -16.16
CA VAL A 233 9.51 -4.81 -17.18
C VAL A 233 9.69 -3.41 -17.74
N PHE A 234 10.95 -2.98 -17.75
CA PHE A 234 11.42 -1.74 -18.37
C PHE A 234 12.31 -2.15 -19.53
N VAL A 235 11.96 -1.77 -20.75
CA VAL A 235 12.71 -2.20 -21.94
C VAL A 235 12.94 -1.04 -22.88
N LEU A 236 14.19 -0.92 -23.39
CA LEU A 236 14.56 0.11 -24.36
C LEU A 236 13.62 0.05 -25.57
N SER A 237 13.09 1.19 -25.95
CA SER A 237 12.05 1.35 -26.96
C SER A 237 12.32 2.61 -27.80
N ASP A 238 11.54 2.80 -28.85
CA ASP A 238 11.45 4.08 -29.53
C ASP A 238 10.49 5.05 -28.83
N ARG A 239 10.66 6.32 -29.08
CA ARG A 239 9.85 7.39 -28.48
C ARG A 239 8.34 7.21 -28.75
N THR A 240 7.97 6.82 -29.96
CA THR A 240 6.56 6.70 -30.37
C THR A 240 5.85 5.60 -29.59
N THR A 241 6.46 4.43 -29.53
CA THR A 241 5.98 3.27 -28.77
C THR A 241 5.89 3.58 -27.26
N ALA A 242 6.92 4.22 -26.70
CA ALA A 242 6.96 4.58 -25.29
C ALA A 242 5.85 5.58 -24.91
N LEU A 243 5.67 6.64 -25.70
CA LEU A 243 4.61 7.64 -25.47
C LEU A 243 3.20 7.09 -25.66
N ALA A 244 3.00 6.16 -26.62
CA ALA A 244 1.70 5.53 -26.83
C ALA A 244 1.22 4.76 -25.60
N ALA A 245 2.15 4.14 -24.85
CA ALA A 245 1.83 3.41 -23.63
C ALA A 245 1.29 4.29 -22.49
N ALA A 246 1.68 5.58 -22.44
CA ALA A 246 1.21 6.51 -21.42
C ALA A 246 -0.01 7.32 -21.86
N SER A 247 -0.21 7.50 -23.17
CA SER A 247 -1.25 8.37 -23.74
C SER A 247 -2.48 7.63 -24.26
N GLY A 248 -2.58 6.31 -24.05
CA GLY A 248 -3.73 5.51 -24.48
C GLY A 248 -5.04 6.10 -23.97
N SER A 249 -6.04 6.25 -24.88
CA SER A 249 -7.39 6.69 -24.54
C SER A 249 -8.17 5.67 -23.72
N GLU A 250 -7.74 4.42 -23.74
CA GLU A 250 -8.32 3.33 -22.96
C GLU A 250 -7.53 3.11 -21.67
N LEU A 251 -8.25 2.84 -20.57
CA LEU A 251 -7.62 2.45 -19.32
C LEU A 251 -6.86 1.12 -19.52
N PRO A 252 -5.64 0.98 -18.99
CA PRO A 252 -4.96 -0.30 -18.91
C PRO A 252 -5.85 -1.36 -18.25
N ALA A 253 -5.56 -2.64 -18.49
CA ALA A 253 -6.29 -3.72 -17.82
C ALA A 253 -6.21 -3.56 -16.30
N GLU A 254 -7.32 -3.92 -15.63
CA GLU A 254 -7.39 -3.88 -14.16
C GLU A 254 -6.32 -4.78 -13.53
N MET A 255 -5.50 -4.23 -12.64
CA MET A 255 -4.40 -4.96 -12.01
C MET A 255 -4.56 -5.10 -10.50
N PHE A 256 -5.36 -4.24 -9.86
CA PHE A 256 -5.52 -4.25 -8.39
C PHE A 256 -6.21 -5.50 -7.87
N GLU A 257 -7.09 -6.11 -8.67
CA GLU A 257 -7.70 -7.40 -8.33
C GLU A 257 -6.67 -8.50 -8.07
N ARG A 258 -5.50 -8.43 -8.72
CA ARG A 258 -4.40 -9.40 -8.52
C ARG A 258 -3.77 -9.29 -7.13
N SER A 259 -3.90 -8.15 -6.47
CA SER A 259 -3.40 -7.92 -5.11
C SER A 259 -4.42 -8.33 -4.03
N ILE A 260 -5.64 -8.68 -4.42
CA ILE A 260 -6.70 -9.14 -3.53
C ILE A 260 -6.48 -10.62 -3.21
N ILE A 261 -6.42 -10.95 -1.93
CA ILE A 261 -6.27 -12.32 -1.45
C ILE A 261 -7.59 -12.79 -0.86
N ARG A 262 -8.25 -13.75 -1.51
CA ARG A 262 -9.48 -14.34 -0.97
C ARG A 262 -9.19 -15.09 0.31
N SER A 263 -9.98 -14.82 1.33
CA SER A 263 -9.89 -15.52 2.62
C SER A 263 -10.48 -16.94 2.51
N ASN A 264 -9.91 -17.89 3.26
CA ASN A 264 -10.44 -19.25 3.36
C ASN A 264 -11.73 -19.36 4.17
N ILE A 265 -12.11 -18.28 4.90
CA ILE A 265 -13.37 -18.18 5.64
C ILE A 265 -13.91 -16.74 5.58
N ARG A 266 -15.19 -16.55 5.82
CA ARG A 266 -15.75 -15.24 6.15
C ARG A 266 -15.62 -14.97 7.64
N LEU A 267 -14.79 -14.00 8.03
CA LEU A 267 -14.69 -13.58 9.44
C LEU A 267 -15.96 -12.87 9.87
N PRO A 268 -16.64 -13.37 10.91
CA PRO A 268 -17.79 -12.65 11.48
C PRO A 268 -17.29 -11.43 12.25
N MET A 269 -18.02 -10.33 12.17
CA MET A 269 -17.77 -9.12 12.98
C MET A 269 -16.29 -8.71 13.02
N ALA A 270 -15.61 -8.73 11.87
CA ALA A 270 -14.17 -8.54 11.76
C ALA A 270 -13.64 -7.30 12.50
N ARG A 271 -14.46 -6.22 12.58
CA ARG A 271 -14.10 -4.97 13.29
C ARG A 271 -14.05 -5.09 14.82
N THR A 272 -14.47 -6.21 15.38
CA THR A 272 -14.46 -6.45 16.84
C THR A 272 -13.43 -7.50 17.28
N LEU A 273 -12.66 -8.08 16.34
CA LEU A 273 -11.72 -9.15 16.64
C LEU A 273 -10.62 -8.69 17.60
N ARG A 274 -10.37 -9.52 18.61
CA ARG A 274 -9.29 -9.36 19.61
C ARG A 274 -7.99 -10.01 19.18
N SER A 275 -8.08 -11.14 18.48
CA SER A 275 -6.90 -11.80 17.93
C SER A 275 -7.20 -12.51 16.61
N LEU A 276 -6.16 -12.64 15.80
CA LEU A 276 -6.16 -13.36 14.55
C LEU A 276 -4.84 -14.10 14.39
N LYS A 277 -4.89 -15.40 14.07
CA LYS A 277 -3.72 -16.18 13.70
C LYS A 277 -3.82 -16.55 12.24
N VAL A 278 -2.79 -16.19 11.46
CA VAL A 278 -2.75 -16.40 10.02
C VAL A 278 -1.48 -17.12 9.61
N LYS A 279 -1.57 -17.87 8.51
CA LYS A 279 -0.45 -18.45 7.78
C LYS A 279 -0.33 -17.70 6.45
N LEU A 280 0.78 -17.02 6.25
CA LEU A 280 1.19 -16.48 4.97
C LEU A 280 1.96 -17.56 4.21
N ILE A 281 1.68 -17.71 2.92
CA ILE A 281 2.32 -18.69 2.03
C ILE A 281 2.95 -17.88 0.89
N HIS A 282 4.27 -17.97 0.77
CA HIS A 282 5.02 -17.18 -0.23
C HIS A 282 4.86 -17.78 -1.64
N LYS A 283 4.47 -16.96 -2.62
CA LYS A 283 4.36 -17.37 -4.02
C LYS A 283 5.73 -17.47 -4.72
N ASN A 284 6.72 -16.74 -4.19
CA ASN A 284 8.11 -16.79 -4.64
C ASN A 284 9.07 -16.86 -3.44
N PRO A 285 9.34 -18.05 -2.89
CA PRO A 285 10.17 -18.24 -1.70
C PRO A 285 11.60 -17.72 -1.81
N ASP A 286 12.11 -17.47 -3.02
CA ASP A 286 13.46 -16.95 -3.24
C ASP A 286 13.63 -15.49 -2.83
N LEU A 287 12.53 -14.74 -2.68
CA LEU A 287 12.54 -13.37 -2.15
C LEU A 287 12.80 -13.33 -0.63
N GLY A 288 12.57 -14.46 0.07
CA GLY A 288 12.67 -14.53 1.51
C GLY A 288 11.57 -13.76 2.25
N TRP A 289 11.63 -13.78 3.58
CA TRP A 289 10.69 -13.05 4.42
C TRP A 289 11.39 -11.81 4.99
N PRO A 290 10.82 -10.61 4.81
CA PRO A 290 11.31 -9.42 5.48
C PRO A 290 11.09 -9.51 7.00
N GLU A 291 11.72 -8.61 7.75
CA GLU A 291 11.37 -8.40 9.15
C GLU A 291 10.02 -7.67 9.22
N ILE A 292 9.02 -8.35 9.75
CA ILE A 292 7.68 -7.82 9.94
C ILE A 292 7.47 -7.56 11.43
N GLY A 293 7.97 -6.42 11.90
CA GLY A 293 7.81 -5.99 13.28
C GLY A 293 6.58 -5.11 13.46
N SER A 294 5.68 -5.48 14.39
CA SER A 294 4.61 -4.61 14.89
C SER A 294 4.35 -4.95 16.36
N PRO A 295 4.08 -3.96 17.22
CA PRO A 295 3.71 -4.22 18.60
C PRO A 295 2.49 -5.14 18.78
N CYS A 296 1.64 -5.18 17.75
CA CYS A 296 0.41 -5.99 17.75
C CYS A 296 0.60 -7.37 17.10
N GLN A 297 1.81 -7.71 16.61
CA GLN A 297 2.03 -8.84 15.74
C GLN A 297 3.27 -9.63 16.16
N THR A 298 3.10 -10.94 16.34
CA THR A 298 4.18 -11.85 16.76
C THR A 298 4.38 -12.94 15.71
N VAL A 299 5.63 -13.21 15.34
CA VAL A 299 6.00 -14.36 14.51
C VAL A 299 5.95 -15.62 15.38
N VAL A 300 5.06 -16.55 15.02
CA VAL A 300 4.87 -17.83 15.72
C VAL A 300 5.81 -18.89 15.14
N SER A 301 5.90 -18.95 13.81
CA SER A 301 6.83 -19.82 13.10
C SER A 301 7.18 -19.21 11.75
N LYS A 302 8.37 -19.53 11.24
CA LYS A 302 8.90 -19.04 9.97
C LYS A 302 9.76 -20.11 9.34
N ASP A 303 9.48 -20.42 8.08
CA ASP A 303 10.35 -21.21 7.21
C ASP A 303 10.51 -20.51 5.86
N ARG A 304 11.08 -21.17 4.84
CA ARG A 304 11.31 -20.57 3.53
C ARG A 304 10.00 -20.22 2.82
N GLU A 305 8.97 -21.05 2.95
CA GLU A 305 7.72 -20.94 2.19
C GLU A 305 6.60 -20.33 3.01
N THR A 306 6.65 -20.43 4.32
CA THR A 306 5.54 -20.05 5.19
C THR A 306 5.97 -19.20 6.37
N LEU A 307 5.07 -18.29 6.75
CA LEU A 307 5.19 -17.44 7.93
C LEU A 307 3.87 -17.47 8.70
N VAL A 308 3.90 -17.88 9.95
CA VAL A 308 2.72 -17.86 10.83
C VAL A 308 2.81 -16.68 11.77
N LEU A 309 1.79 -15.84 11.74
CA LEU A 309 1.66 -14.65 12.58
C LEU A 309 0.48 -14.80 13.54
N GLU A 310 0.66 -14.34 14.77
CA GLU A 310 -0.42 -14.05 15.70
C GLU A 310 -0.54 -12.54 15.87
N ILE A 311 -1.69 -11.99 15.53
CA ILE A 311 -2.04 -10.58 15.67
C ILE A 311 -2.97 -10.43 16.87
N LYS A 312 -2.66 -9.51 17.78
CA LYS A 312 -3.47 -9.21 18.96
C LYS A 312 -3.81 -7.73 18.99
N ARG A 313 -5.06 -7.45 19.20
CA ARG A 313 -5.49 -6.09 19.51
C ARG A 313 -4.87 -5.68 20.84
N PRO A 314 -4.13 -4.55 20.92
CA PRO A 314 -3.52 -4.13 22.17
C PRO A 314 -4.59 -3.84 23.23
N ALA A 315 -4.24 -4.02 24.49
CA ALA A 315 -5.08 -3.56 25.59
C ALA A 315 -5.24 -2.03 25.49
N LEU A 316 -6.38 -1.51 25.90
CA LEU A 316 -6.53 -0.06 26.01
C LEU A 316 -5.53 0.47 27.06
N PRO A 317 -4.75 1.47 26.71
CA PRO A 317 -3.77 2.03 27.62
C PRO A 317 -4.47 2.76 28.78
N LYS A 318 -3.75 2.93 29.89
CA LYS A 318 -4.16 3.89 30.93
C LYS A 318 -4.14 5.30 30.32
N PRO A 319 -4.96 6.23 30.83
CA PRO A 319 -4.96 7.61 30.37
C PRO A 319 -3.55 8.22 30.41
N VAL A 320 -3.13 8.80 29.28
CA VAL A 320 -1.85 9.50 29.12
C VAL A 320 -2.10 10.90 28.59
N SER A 321 -1.50 11.88 29.24
CA SER A 321 -1.68 13.30 28.87
C SER A 321 -0.88 13.67 27.63
N PHE A 322 -1.35 14.70 26.91
CA PHE A 322 -0.67 15.34 25.78
C PHE A 322 -0.61 16.87 25.97
N PRO A 323 0.25 17.63 25.28
CA PRO A 323 1.22 17.16 24.30
C PRO A 323 2.35 16.32 24.92
N VAL A 324 2.87 15.37 24.13
CA VAL A 324 4.01 14.54 24.55
C VAL A 324 5.30 15.30 24.29
N ALA A 325 6.21 15.28 25.27
CA ALA A 325 7.52 15.91 25.12
C ALA A 325 8.36 15.20 24.02
N ALA A 326 8.99 16.00 23.15
CA ALA A 326 9.86 15.48 22.11
C ALA A 326 11.16 14.93 22.75
N THR A 327 11.55 13.74 22.32
CA THR A 327 12.79 13.05 22.67
C THR A 327 13.45 12.55 21.38
N ASP A 328 14.70 12.14 21.43
CA ASP A 328 15.37 11.59 20.24
C ASP A 328 14.67 10.34 19.68
N LYS A 329 13.93 9.60 20.51
CA LYS A 329 13.19 8.39 20.11
C LYS A 329 11.85 8.65 19.43
N ASN A 330 11.20 9.80 19.72
CA ASN A 330 9.86 10.09 19.20
C ASN A 330 9.78 11.36 18.34
N ARG A 331 10.87 12.10 18.21
CA ARG A 331 10.95 13.37 17.48
C ARG A 331 10.42 13.26 16.07
N GLU A 332 10.86 12.26 15.31
CA GLU A 332 10.43 12.04 13.93
C GLU A 332 8.91 11.77 13.80
N PHE A 333 8.28 11.26 14.86
CA PHE A 333 6.83 10.98 14.91
C PHE A 333 6.01 12.17 15.41
N LEU A 334 6.65 13.27 15.78
CA LEU A 334 6.03 14.54 16.24
C LEU A 334 6.24 15.66 15.23
N GLU A 335 7.39 15.69 14.55
CA GLU A 335 7.76 16.77 13.64
C GLU A 335 6.98 16.69 12.32
N PRO A 336 6.65 17.85 11.72
CA PRO A 336 6.08 17.90 10.37
C PRO A 336 7.14 17.52 9.33
N ASN A 337 6.65 17.05 8.17
CA ASN A 337 7.47 16.81 6.99
C ASN A 337 6.67 17.10 5.72
N ALA A 338 7.24 16.86 4.54
CA ALA A 338 6.61 17.17 3.27
C ALA A 338 5.26 16.46 3.03
N TYR A 339 5.02 15.33 3.69
CA TYR A 339 3.79 14.55 3.56
C TYR A 339 2.86 14.71 4.76
N ILE A 340 3.40 14.77 5.98
CA ILE A 340 2.63 14.97 7.21
C ILE A 340 2.82 16.40 7.69
N GLN A 341 2.06 17.32 7.10
CA GLN A 341 2.17 18.77 7.31
C GLN A 341 1.35 19.21 8.54
N SER A 342 1.70 18.69 9.72
CA SER A 342 1.03 18.98 11.00
C SER A 342 1.17 20.42 11.47
N ASP A 343 2.02 21.21 10.82
CA ASP A 343 2.25 22.64 11.05
C ASP A 343 1.32 23.53 10.21
N GLU A 344 0.36 22.97 9.45
CA GLU A 344 -0.65 23.74 8.74
C GLU A 344 -1.58 24.47 9.74
N SER A 345 -1.70 25.80 9.63
CA SER A 345 -2.37 26.65 10.65
C SER A 345 -3.85 26.27 10.83
N ARG A 346 -4.60 26.14 9.71
CA ARG A 346 -6.04 25.80 9.76
C ARG A 346 -6.27 24.39 10.31
N LEU A 347 -5.37 23.46 10.03
CA LEU A 347 -5.41 22.11 10.60
C LEU A 347 -5.22 22.18 12.13
N ARG A 348 -4.22 22.94 12.60
CA ARG A 348 -3.98 23.12 14.04
C ARG A 348 -5.16 23.75 14.76
N ASP A 349 -5.78 24.77 14.15
CA ASP A 349 -6.95 25.44 14.74
C ASP A 349 -8.15 24.49 14.82
N LEU A 350 -8.40 23.70 13.77
CA LEU A 350 -9.42 22.66 13.79
C LEU A 350 -9.16 21.62 14.88
N VAL A 351 -7.93 21.08 14.93
CA VAL A 351 -7.54 20.07 15.93
C VAL A 351 -7.78 20.61 17.34
N ARG A 352 -7.30 21.83 17.63
CA ARG A 352 -7.51 22.47 18.94
C ARG A 352 -8.98 22.57 19.33
N GLY A 353 -9.86 22.89 18.38
CA GLY A 353 -11.32 22.93 18.58
C GLY A 353 -11.91 21.55 18.87
N LEU A 354 -11.52 20.53 18.09
CA LEU A 354 -12.04 19.18 18.22
C LEU A 354 -11.73 18.49 19.56
N ILE A 355 -10.51 18.76 20.09
CA ILE A 355 -10.03 18.15 21.34
C ILE A 355 -10.09 19.11 22.53
N ALA A 356 -10.83 20.23 22.41
CA ALA A 356 -10.96 21.20 23.50
C ALA A 356 -11.44 20.52 24.78
N GLY A 357 -10.71 20.75 25.89
CA GLY A 357 -11.01 20.16 27.20
C GLY A 357 -10.59 18.69 27.37
N GLU A 358 -10.13 18.03 26.31
CA GLU A 358 -9.63 16.66 26.42
C GLU A 358 -8.18 16.66 26.96
N LYS A 359 -7.88 15.65 27.77
CA LYS A 359 -6.54 15.50 28.38
C LYS A 359 -5.91 14.15 28.11
N ASP A 360 -6.70 13.16 27.66
CA ASP A 360 -6.22 11.83 27.37
C ASP A 360 -5.95 11.65 25.87
N ILE A 361 -4.73 11.17 25.52
CA ILE A 361 -4.32 10.91 24.12
C ILE A 361 -5.33 10.05 23.39
N PHE A 362 -5.72 8.92 23.98
CA PHE A 362 -6.56 7.97 23.29
C PHE A 362 -7.95 8.56 22.97
N GLN A 363 -8.54 9.29 23.93
CA GLN A 363 -9.83 9.98 23.73
C GLN A 363 -9.71 11.11 22.69
N ALA A 364 -8.60 11.86 22.73
CA ALA A 364 -8.34 12.89 21.72
C ALA A 364 -8.27 12.29 20.32
N VAL A 365 -7.51 11.19 20.15
CA VAL A 365 -7.35 10.54 18.82
C VAL A 365 -8.66 9.94 18.32
N LEU A 366 -9.51 9.37 19.17
CA LEU A 366 -10.84 8.91 18.78
C LEU A 366 -11.71 10.04 18.20
N LYS A 367 -11.64 11.25 18.76
CA LYS A 367 -12.33 12.43 18.22
C LYS A 367 -11.78 12.83 16.84
N LEU A 368 -10.45 12.78 16.68
CA LEU A 368 -9.78 13.08 15.41
C LEU A 368 -10.09 12.02 14.35
N GLU A 369 -10.03 10.74 14.68
CA GLU A 369 -10.38 9.62 13.79
C GLU A 369 -11.82 9.73 13.30
N ARG A 370 -12.75 9.98 14.22
CA ARG A 370 -14.15 10.19 13.87
C ARG A 370 -14.31 11.35 12.89
N TRP A 371 -13.65 12.48 13.17
CA TRP A 371 -13.72 13.64 12.30
C TRP A 371 -13.20 13.32 10.89
N VAL A 372 -12.04 12.65 10.77
CA VAL A 372 -11.48 12.22 9.48
C VAL A 372 -12.47 11.30 8.75
N SER A 373 -12.98 10.29 9.43
CA SER A 373 -13.93 9.34 8.84
C SER A 373 -15.22 10.00 8.36
N ASP A 374 -15.74 10.98 9.10
CA ASP A 374 -17.01 11.66 8.78
C ASP A 374 -16.86 12.73 7.68
N ASN A 375 -15.65 13.27 7.49
CA ASN A 375 -15.40 14.41 6.59
C ASN A 375 -14.61 14.07 5.33
N MET A 376 -14.10 12.85 5.20
CA MET A 376 -13.38 12.40 4.01
C MET A 376 -14.28 11.61 3.06
N THR A 377 -13.99 11.74 1.78
CA THR A 377 -14.56 10.91 0.71
C THR A 377 -13.47 10.02 0.13
N PHE A 378 -13.75 8.73 0.02
CA PHE A 378 -12.82 7.78 -0.57
C PHE A 378 -12.67 8.01 -2.07
N ASP A 379 -11.42 8.17 -2.55
CA ASP A 379 -11.10 8.50 -3.93
C ASP A 379 -9.91 7.66 -4.43
N LEU A 380 -10.19 6.71 -5.29
CA LEU A 380 -9.20 5.80 -5.87
C LEU A 380 -8.24 6.49 -6.84
N GLY A 381 -8.58 7.67 -7.36
CA GLY A 381 -7.74 8.44 -8.29
C GLY A 381 -6.53 9.10 -7.62
N ILE A 382 -6.52 9.23 -6.29
CA ILE A 382 -5.43 9.85 -5.54
C ILE A 382 -4.54 8.73 -4.98
N ALA A 383 -3.33 8.58 -5.53
CA ALA A 383 -2.41 7.55 -5.06
C ALA A 383 -1.76 7.95 -3.72
N LEU A 384 -1.20 9.14 -3.67
CA LEU A 384 -0.57 9.74 -2.50
C LEU A 384 -0.66 11.27 -2.62
N ALA A 385 -1.02 11.94 -1.54
CA ALA A 385 -1.04 13.39 -1.46
C ALA A 385 -0.53 13.86 -0.09
N PRO A 386 0.06 15.06 0.01
CA PRO A 386 0.40 15.68 1.28
C PRO A 386 -0.84 15.94 2.14
N SER A 387 -0.71 15.83 3.46
CA SER A 387 -1.84 15.96 4.38
C SER A 387 -2.58 17.31 4.30
N ALA A 388 -1.90 18.40 3.95
CA ALA A 388 -2.54 19.71 3.72
C ALA A 388 -3.47 19.69 2.50
N GLU A 389 -3.08 19.04 1.40
CA GLU A 389 -3.94 18.85 0.23
C GLU A 389 -5.16 17.99 0.59
N ILE A 390 -4.94 16.85 1.28
CA ILE A 390 -6.01 15.99 1.77
C ILE A 390 -6.96 16.76 2.69
N PHE A 391 -6.41 17.54 3.62
CA PHE A 391 -7.19 18.40 4.52
C PHE A 391 -8.05 19.42 3.77
N GLN A 392 -7.56 20.01 2.70
CA GLN A 392 -8.28 20.98 1.89
C GLN A 392 -9.38 20.32 1.04
N ASN A 393 -9.06 19.23 0.34
CA ASN A 393 -9.91 18.60 -0.65
C ASN A 393 -10.86 17.55 -0.07
N ARG A 394 -10.60 17.04 1.13
CA ARG A 394 -11.40 15.99 1.80
C ARG A 394 -11.54 14.72 0.97
N ARG A 395 -10.54 14.39 0.17
CA ARG A 395 -10.54 13.22 -0.72
C ARG A 395 -9.22 12.50 -0.65
N GLY A 396 -9.26 11.15 -0.72
CA GLY A 396 -8.06 10.33 -0.76
C GLY A 396 -8.37 8.84 -0.60
N THR A 397 -7.36 8.02 -0.84
CA THR A 397 -7.40 6.58 -0.50
C THR A 397 -7.14 6.37 1.00
N CYS A 398 -7.05 5.12 1.43
CA CYS A 398 -6.65 4.76 2.80
C CYS A 398 -5.35 5.46 3.23
N VAL A 399 -4.40 5.65 2.32
CA VAL A 399 -3.16 6.40 2.60
C VAL A 399 -3.47 7.85 2.99
N GLY A 400 -4.39 8.51 2.26
CA GLY A 400 -4.82 9.88 2.57
C GLY A 400 -5.51 9.98 3.94
N TYR A 401 -6.38 9.02 4.27
CA TYR A 401 -7.02 8.95 5.60
C TYR A 401 -5.97 8.78 6.71
N ALA A 402 -5.01 7.87 6.52
CA ALA A 402 -3.95 7.61 7.49
C ALA A 402 -3.01 8.82 7.65
N THR A 403 -2.60 9.43 6.54
CA THR A 403 -1.70 10.60 6.55
C THR A 403 -2.36 11.81 7.20
N LEU A 404 -3.66 12.05 6.94
CA LEU A 404 -4.40 13.16 7.56
C LEU A 404 -4.58 12.92 9.07
N LEU A 405 -4.96 11.71 9.49
CA LEU A 405 -5.08 11.38 10.91
C LEU A 405 -3.73 11.53 11.63
N ALA A 406 -2.63 11.08 11.02
CA ALA A 406 -1.29 11.25 11.55
C ALA A 406 -0.92 12.74 11.70
N ALA A 407 -1.25 13.58 10.70
CA ALA A 407 -1.01 15.02 10.77
C ALA A 407 -1.83 15.69 11.89
N MET A 408 -3.08 15.30 12.04
CA MET A 408 -3.94 15.81 13.13
C MET A 408 -3.42 15.38 14.51
N ALA A 409 -2.95 14.14 14.67
CA ALA A 409 -2.34 13.67 15.90
C ALA A 409 -1.05 14.45 16.23
N ARG A 410 -0.14 14.63 15.26
CA ARG A 410 1.07 15.45 15.45
C ARG A 410 0.74 16.91 15.75
N ALA A 411 -0.28 17.47 15.13
CA ALA A 411 -0.75 18.84 15.43
C ALA A 411 -1.25 18.99 16.88
N ALA A 412 -1.72 17.90 17.49
CA ALA A 412 -2.07 17.83 18.91
C ALA A 412 -0.85 17.55 19.82
N GLY A 413 0.34 17.35 19.28
CA GLY A 413 1.53 16.93 20.02
C GLY A 413 1.50 15.45 20.41
N ILE A 414 0.86 14.60 19.62
CA ILE A 414 0.75 13.14 19.81
C ILE A 414 1.61 12.45 18.76
N PRO A 415 2.62 11.63 19.14
CA PRO A 415 3.46 10.92 18.20
C PRO A 415 2.63 9.97 17.34
N SER A 416 2.83 10.00 16.01
CA SER A 416 2.07 9.18 15.08
C SER A 416 2.90 8.75 13.87
N ARG A 417 2.52 7.59 13.29
CA ARG A 417 3.13 7.00 12.11
C ARG A 417 2.09 6.36 11.21
N VAL A 418 2.43 6.19 9.94
CA VAL A 418 1.59 5.49 8.96
C VAL A 418 2.07 4.05 8.83
N VAL A 419 1.14 3.12 8.84
CA VAL A 419 1.40 1.69 8.70
C VAL A 419 0.81 1.21 7.38
N MET A 420 1.58 0.40 6.66
CA MET A 420 1.13 -0.30 5.46
C MET A 420 1.05 -1.79 5.70
N GLY A 421 0.05 -2.44 5.12
CA GLY A 421 -0.12 -3.88 5.27
C GLY A 421 -1.38 -4.40 4.59
N TYR A 422 -1.86 -5.55 5.03
CA TYR A 422 -3.15 -6.09 4.62
C TYR A 422 -4.21 -5.86 5.70
N VAL A 423 -5.44 -5.55 5.27
CA VAL A 423 -6.62 -5.57 6.12
C VAL A 423 -7.64 -6.58 5.59
N TYR A 424 -8.28 -7.29 6.48
CA TYR A 424 -9.45 -8.10 6.12
C TYR A 424 -10.69 -7.22 5.96
N ALA A 425 -11.35 -7.35 4.83
CA ALA A 425 -12.65 -6.73 4.56
C ALA A 425 -13.51 -7.68 3.70
N LEU A 426 -14.71 -7.97 4.17
CA LEU A 426 -15.76 -8.66 3.41
C LEU A 426 -15.25 -9.83 2.53
N GLY A 427 -14.54 -10.80 3.15
CA GLY A 427 -14.10 -12.03 2.50
C GLY A 427 -12.71 -12.02 1.89
N MET A 428 -11.99 -10.89 1.96
CA MET A 428 -10.65 -10.78 1.40
C MET A 428 -9.66 -10.09 2.32
N PHE A 429 -8.37 -10.25 2.04
CA PHE A 429 -7.31 -9.36 2.48
C PHE A 429 -6.90 -8.46 1.33
N GLY A 430 -6.91 -7.16 1.55
CA GLY A 430 -6.50 -6.14 0.58
C GLY A 430 -5.41 -5.24 1.14
N GLY A 431 -4.57 -4.68 0.25
CA GLY A 431 -3.58 -3.68 0.61
C GLY A 431 -4.23 -2.45 1.26
N HIS A 432 -3.70 -2.01 2.40
CA HIS A 432 -4.31 -0.97 3.21
C HIS A 432 -3.28 -0.17 4.00
N ALA A 433 -3.65 1.07 4.34
CA ALA A 433 -2.89 1.95 5.22
C ALA A 433 -3.73 2.41 6.39
N TRP A 434 -3.12 2.48 7.57
CA TRP A 434 -3.74 3.03 8.79
C TRP A 434 -2.72 3.84 9.59
N THR A 435 -3.18 4.48 10.65
CA THR A 435 -2.34 5.27 11.54
C THR A 435 -2.06 4.49 12.82
N GLU A 436 -0.85 4.57 13.35
CA GLU A 436 -0.57 4.23 14.73
C GLU A 436 -0.21 5.49 15.51
N VAL A 437 -0.72 5.60 16.74
CA VAL A 437 -0.39 6.67 17.69
C VAL A 437 0.28 6.10 18.92
N GLN A 438 1.26 6.80 19.46
CA GLN A 438 1.95 6.37 20.68
C GLN A 438 1.21 6.87 21.92
N VAL A 439 0.82 5.92 22.78
CA VAL A 439 0.19 6.20 24.09
C VAL A 439 1.06 5.56 25.16
N GLY A 440 1.82 6.37 25.89
CA GLY A 440 2.91 5.87 26.73
C GLY A 440 3.97 5.15 25.87
N ASP A 441 4.30 3.91 26.24
CA ASP A 441 5.26 3.09 25.49
C ASP A 441 4.62 2.21 24.42
N THR A 442 3.31 2.35 24.17
CA THR A 442 2.56 1.46 23.29
C THR A 442 2.09 2.19 22.03
N TRP A 443 2.31 1.58 20.87
CA TRP A 443 1.70 2.03 19.63
C TRP A 443 0.31 1.43 19.48
N ILE A 444 -0.71 2.30 19.34
CA ILE A 444 -2.12 1.93 19.22
C ILE A 444 -2.57 2.14 17.77
N PRO A 445 -3.03 1.08 17.08
CA PRO A 445 -3.52 1.22 15.73
C PRO A 445 -4.90 1.90 15.70
N MET A 446 -5.04 2.89 14.82
CA MET A 446 -6.23 3.69 14.55
C MET A 446 -6.49 3.71 13.03
N ASP A 447 -7.73 3.65 12.61
CA ASP A 447 -8.03 3.55 11.17
C ASP A 447 -9.30 4.31 10.79
N ALA A 448 -9.12 5.52 10.31
CA ALA A 448 -10.23 6.39 9.92
C ALA A 448 -10.94 5.96 8.61
N ALA A 449 -10.34 5.07 7.81
CA ALA A 449 -10.93 4.55 6.58
C ALA A 449 -11.78 3.29 6.83
N ILE A 450 -11.31 2.40 7.71
CA ILE A 450 -12.02 1.16 8.11
C ILE A 450 -12.11 1.14 9.63
N VAL A 451 -13.03 1.90 10.16
CA VAL A 451 -13.17 2.18 11.59
C VAL A 451 -13.64 0.95 12.38
N ALA A 452 -13.07 0.79 13.57
CA ALA A 452 -13.50 -0.16 14.59
C ALA A 452 -14.14 0.57 15.78
N PRO A 453 -14.85 -0.12 16.68
CA PRO A 453 -15.54 0.53 17.81
C PRO A 453 -14.64 1.28 18.81
N ALA A 454 -13.35 0.98 18.82
CA ALA A 454 -12.33 1.66 19.64
C ALA A 454 -11.04 1.78 18.82
N GLN A 455 -9.90 1.24 19.30
CA GLN A 455 -8.72 1.10 18.43
C GLN A 455 -8.98 0.08 17.31
N ALA A 456 -8.16 0.11 16.25
CA ALA A 456 -8.28 -0.82 15.13
C ALA A 456 -8.25 -2.29 15.60
N ASP A 457 -8.95 -3.15 14.88
CA ASP A 457 -9.12 -4.57 15.20
C ASP A 457 -7.89 -5.41 14.84
N ALA A 458 -7.89 -6.69 15.24
CA ALA A 458 -6.81 -7.63 14.97
C ALA A 458 -6.79 -8.20 13.54
N ALA A 459 -7.72 -7.82 12.67
CA ALA A 459 -7.76 -8.30 11.29
C ALA A 459 -6.86 -7.48 10.34
N ARG A 460 -5.69 -7.05 10.83
CA ARG A 460 -4.68 -6.25 10.11
C ARG A 460 -3.31 -6.88 10.26
N ILE A 461 -2.62 -7.08 9.14
CA ILE A 461 -1.27 -7.62 9.07
C ILE A 461 -0.35 -6.46 8.67
N ALA A 462 0.47 -5.98 9.59
CA ALA A 462 1.39 -4.88 9.35
C ALA A 462 2.65 -5.36 8.62
N PHE A 463 3.09 -4.62 7.60
CA PHE A 463 4.32 -4.87 6.86
C PHE A 463 5.38 -3.81 7.08
N SER A 464 4.97 -2.55 7.21
CA SER A 464 5.87 -1.44 7.51
C SER A 464 5.16 -0.39 8.35
N ALA A 465 5.92 0.36 9.14
CA ALA A 465 5.43 1.48 9.93
C ALA A 465 6.45 2.63 9.81
N VAL A 466 6.04 3.76 9.23
CA VAL A 466 6.94 4.83 8.81
C VAL A 466 6.48 6.21 9.29
N SER A 467 7.43 7.07 9.62
CA SER A 467 7.17 8.48 9.98
C SER A 467 6.93 9.38 8.77
N LEU A 468 7.24 8.91 7.55
CA LEU A 468 7.32 9.67 6.30
C LEU A 468 8.39 10.77 6.30
N HIS A 469 9.29 10.77 7.26
CA HIS A 469 10.48 11.61 7.22
C HIS A 469 11.43 11.20 6.11
N GLU A 470 11.45 9.91 5.78
CA GLU A 470 12.27 9.30 4.73
C GLU A 470 11.57 9.31 3.36
N GLY A 471 10.74 10.33 3.10
CA GLY A 471 10.05 10.48 1.83
C GLY A 471 8.89 9.49 1.61
N ALA A 472 8.19 9.66 0.48
CA ALA A 472 7.03 8.85 0.12
C ALA A 472 7.37 7.39 -0.19
N GLY A 473 8.55 7.14 -0.72
CA GLY A 473 9.00 5.80 -1.05
C GLY A 473 9.11 4.89 0.16
N SER A 474 9.23 5.44 1.37
CA SER A 474 9.19 4.65 2.61
C SER A 474 7.85 3.91 2.81
N LEU A 475 6.75 4.40 2.21
CA LEU A 475 5.49 3.67 2.16
C LEU A 475 5.54 2.47 1.21
N SER A 476 6.32 2.57 0.14
CA SER A 476 6.37 1.56 -0.94
C SER A 476 7.70 0.80 -1.04
N GLY A 477 8.76 1.27 -0.42
CA GLY A 477 10.11 0.74 -0.53
C GLY A 477 10.60 -0.08 0.66
N GLY A 478 9.79 -0.25 1.69
CA GLY A 478 10.16 -1.11 2.83
C GLY A 478 10.12 -2.60 2.46
N ALA A 479 10.97 -3.41 3.08
CA ALA A 479 11.07 -4.86 2.82
C ALA A 479 9.70 -5.60 2.88
N GLY A 480 8.76 -5.12 3.70
CA GLY A 480 7.40 -5.66 3.79
C GLY A 480 6.55 -5.45 2.54
N GLN A 481 6.85 -4.44 1.73
CA GLN A 481 6.13 -4.17 0.49
C GLN A 481 6.28 -5.27 -0.56
N GLN A 482 7.36 -6.03 -0.53
CA GLN A 482 7.59 -7.18 -1.41
C GLN A 482 6.55 -8.29 -1.20
N LEU A 483 5.83 -8.29 -0.08
CA LEU A 483 4.80 -9.28 0.20
C LEU A 483 3.46 -8.97 -0.49
N PHE A 484 3.23 -7.72 -0.94
CA PHE A 484 2.01 -7.39 -1.67
C PHE A 484 1.93 -8.16 -2.99
N GLY A 485 0.83 -8.91 -3.17
CA GLY A 485 0.64 -9.78 -4.32
C GLY A 485 1.49 -11.05 -4.34
N GLN A 486 2.49 -11.19 -3.45
CA GLN A 486 3.45 -12.30 -3.41
C GLN A 486 3.14 -13.36 -2.33
N VAL A 487 2.05 -13.20 -1.60
CA VAL A 487 1.63 -14.16 -0.59
C VAL A 487 0.17 -14.54 -0.74
N ASP A 488 -0.18 -15.76 -0.32
CA ASP A 488 -1.53 -16.15 0.03
C ASP A 488 -1.69 -16.13 1.54
N ILE A 489 -2.92 -15.90 2.03
CA ILE A 489 -3.21 -15.79 3.45
C ILE A 489 -4.28 -16.80 3.83
N ARG A 490 -4.00 -17.61 4.85
CA ARG A 490 -4.94 -18.57 5.45
C ARG A 490 -5.16 -18.22 6.91
N ILE A 491 -6.42 -18.04 7.30
CA ILE A 491 -6.81 -17.88 8.71
C ILE A 491 -6.76 -19.25 9.37
N LEU A 492 -6.04 -19.33 10.50
CA LEU A 492 -5.88 -20.56 11.30
C LEU A 492 -6.73 -20.51 12.58
N GLU A 493 -6.86 -19.34 13.20
CA GLU A 493 -7.61 -19.13 14.45
C GLU A 493 -8.02 -17.64 14.53
N TYR A 494 -9.14 -17.36 15.15
CA TYR A 494 -9.54 -16.01 15.52
C TYR A 494 -10.26 -15.98 16.85
N ALA A 495 -10.28 -14.81 17.50
CA ALA A 495 -11.09 -14.58 18.70
C ALA A 495 -11.92 -13.31 18.53
N GLY A 496 -13.22 -13.41 18.78
CA GLY A 496 -14.18 -12.31 18.74
C GLY A 496 -14.08 -11.37 19.96
N ALA A 497 -15.07 -10.51 20.11
CA ALA A 497 -15.18 -9.56 21.23
C ALA A 497 -15.24 -10.24 22.59
N ASP A 498 -15.82 -11.42 22.67
CA ASP A 498 -15.91 -12.27 23.88
C ASP A 498 -14.56 -12.93 24.26
N GLY A 499 -13.57 -12.90 23.38
CA GLY A 499 -12.27 -13.53 23.56
C GLY A 499 -12.26 -15.03 23.32
N LYS A 500 -13.38 -15.64 22.90
CA LYS A 500 -13.45 -17.07 22.59
C LYS A 500 -12.66 -17.36 21.33
N LYS A 501 -11.69 -18.25 21.43
CA LYS A 501 -10.87 -18.70 20.30
C LYS A 501 -11.62 -19.75 19.47
N ILE A 502 -11.61 -19.54 18.17
CA ILE A 502 -12.21 -20.43 17.17
C ILE A 502 -11.12 -20.86 16.20
N SER A 503 -10.78 -22.13 16.23
CA SER A 503 -9.84 -22.75 15.29
C SER A 503 -10.49 -23.01 13.95
N VAL A 504 -9.77 -22.72 12.87
CA VAL A 504 -10.23 -22.92 11.50
C VAL A 504 -9.62 -24.22 10.96
N PRO A 505 -10.43 -25.22 10.62
CA PRO A 505 -9.92 -26.49 10.10
C PRO A 505 -9.16 -26.32 8.78
N GLU A 506 -8.21 -27.21 8.53
CA GLU A 506 -7.60 -27.32 7.21
C GLU A 506 -8.67 -27.70 6.18
N GLY A 507 -8.62 -27.08 5.00
CA GLY A 507 -9.65 -27.26 3.96
C GLY A 507 -10.95 -26.49 4.21
N ALA A 508 -11.02 -25.62 5.24
CA ALA A 508 -12.17 -24.74 5.44
C ALA A 508 -12.45 -23.91 4.20
N ALA A 509 -13.74 -23.78 3.87
CA ALA A 509 -14.24 -22.94 2.80
C ALA A 509 -15.14 -21.83 3.35
N PRO A 510 -15.25 -20.67 2.68
CA PRO A 510 -16.07 -19.56 3.15
C PRO A 510 -17.56 -19.89 3.13
N TYR A 511 -18.01 -20.72 2.22
CA TYR A 511 -19.42 -21.15 2.09
C TYR A 511 -19.50 -22.55 1.48
N ARG A 512 -20.71 -23.11 1.44
CA ARG A 512 -21.09 -24.31 0.70
C ARG A 512 -22.48 -24.17 0.11
N THR A 513 -22.76 -24.95 -0.93
CA THR A 513 -24.06 -25.00 -1.58
C THR A 513 -24.55 -26.43 -1.71
N ALA A 514 -25.85 -26.63 -1.58
CA ALA A 514 -26.52 -27.92 -1.80
C ALA A 514 -27.90 -27.66 -2.44
N GLY A 515 -28.03 -27.86 -3.76
CA GLY A 515 -29.25 -27.55 -4.49
C GLY A 515 -29.62 -26.07 -4.40
N ASP A 516 -30.77 -25.77 -3.78
CA ASP A 516 -31.27 -24.40 -3.58
C ASP A 516 -30.69 -23.70 -2.35
N LEU A 517 -29.82 -24.35 -1.61
CA LEU A 517 -29.31 -23.88 -0.34
C LEU A 517 -27.89 -23.30 -0.48
N TYR A 518 -27.69 -22.10 0.05
CA TYR A 518 -26.39 -21.49 0.34
C TYR A 518 -26.20 -21.43 1.85
N GLU A 519 -25.06 -21.89 2.34
CA GLU A 519 -24.70 -21.87 3.75
C GLU A 519 -23.35 -21.21 3.95
N ASN A 520 -23.29 -20.25 4.88
CA ASN A 520 -22.06 -19.69 5.37
C ASN A 520 -21.96 -19.90 6.88
N PRO A 521 -21.29 -20.99 7.31
CA PRO A 521 -21.26 -21.39 8.70
C PRO A 521 -20.50 -20.40 9.61
N TRP A 522 -19.59 -19.62 9.01
CA TRP A 522 -18.81 -18.61 9.74
C TRP A 522 -19.63 -17.39 10.12
N LEU A 523 -20.59 -17.03 9.27
CA LEU A 523 -21.53 -15.92 9.51
C LEU A 523 -22.80 -16.37 10.21
N GLY A 524 -22.97 -17.67 10.46
CA GLY A 524 -24.22 -18.23 10.96
C GLY A 524 -25.39 -17.94 10.00
N LEU A 525 -25.13 -18.03 8.70
CA LEU A 525 -26.07 -17.65 7.66
C LEU A 525 -26.45 -18.84 6.79
N THR A 526 -27.75 -19.03 6.62
CA THR A 526 -28.32 -19.97 5.64
C THR A 526 -29.31 -19.21 4.76
N PHE A 527 -29.25 -19.43 3.46
CA PHE A 527 -30.14 -18.79 2.51
C PHE A 527 -30.66 -19.82 1.50
N LYS A 528 -31.98 -19.95 1.42
CA LYS A 528 -32.66 -20.81 0.44
C LYS A 528 -33.25 -19.94 -0.67
N LYS A 529 -32.74 -20.13 -1.90
CA LYS A 529 -33.28 -19.43 -3.06
C LYS A 529 -34.64 -19.99 -3.47
N PRO A 530 -35.52 -19.22 -4.09
CA PRO A 530 -36.72 -19.75 -4.74
C PRO A 530 -36.35 -20.76 -5.86
N SER A 531 -37.11 -21.81 -6.03
CA SER A 531 -36.80 -22.90 -6.95
C SER A 531 -36.69 -22.49 -8.43
N ALA A 532 -37.44 -21.45 -8.82
CA ALA A 532 -37.41 -20.88 -10.18
C ALA A 532 -36.16 -20.02 -10.46
N PHE A 533 -35.30 -19.78 -9.47
CA PHE A 533 -34.11 -18.94 -9.60
C PHE A 533 -32.83 -19.77 -9.68
N THR A 534 -31.79 -19.21 -10.29
CA THR A 534 -30.43 -19.75 -10.32
C THR A 534 -29.47 -18.85 -9.61
N PHE A 535 -28.46 -19.43 -8.96
CA PHE A 535 -27.33 -18.68 -8.43
C PHE A 535 -26.47 -18.18 -9.60
N THR A 536 -26.27 -16.87 -9.69
CA THR A 536 -25.42 -16.24 -10.73
C THR A 536 -24.08 -15.77 -10.17
N LYS A 537 -24.04 -15.47 -8.86
CA LYS A 537 -22.83 -15.07 -8.16
C LYS A 537 -22.91 -15.55 -6.72
N LEU A 538 -21.79 -16.07 -6.20
CA LEU A 538 -21.67 -16.54 -4.84
C LEU A 538 -20.39 -16.01 -4.19
N ASP A 539 -20.55 -15.54 -2.95
CA ASP A 539 -19.47 -15.13 -2.04
C ASP A 539 -18.42 -14.21 -2.69
N SER A 540 -18.92 -13.16 -3.36
CA SER A 540 -18.05 -12.09 -3.88
C SER A 540 -17.33 -11.40 -2.74
N VAL A 541 -16.16 -10.84 -3.05
CA VAL A 541 -15.35 -10.11 -2.09
C VAL A 541 -15.42 -8.61 -2.37
N TRP A 542 -15.09 -7.80 -1.37
CA TRP A 542 -14.96 -6.35 -1.59
C TRP A 542 -14.12 -6.05 -2.86
N PRO A 543 -14.47 -5.07 -3.73
CA PRO A 543 -15.46 -4.00 -3.53
C PRO A 543 -16.91 -4.37 -3.82
N ASP A 544 -17.21 -5.59 -4.21
CA ASP A 544 -18.56 -6.07 -4.50
C ASP A 544 -19.00 -7.10 -3.44
N PRO A 545 -19.57 -6.66 -2.30
CA PRO A 545 -19.84 -7.49 -1.13
C PRO A 545 -21.09 -8.40 -1.28
N VAL A 546 -21.38 -8.87 -2.48
CA VAL A 546 -22.50 -9.77 -2.76
C VAL A 546 -22.21 -11.17 -2.21
N LEU A 547 -23.01 -11.66 -1.29
CA LEU A 547 -22.95 -13.06 -0.83
C LEU A 547 -23.67 -14.00 -1.79
N VAL A 548 -24.84 -13.58 -2.28
CA VAL A 548 -25.65 -14.35 -3.22
C VAL A 548 -26.26 -13.40 -4.24
N ALA A 549 -26.11 -13.69 -5.53
CA ALA A 549 -26.91 -13.09 -6.58
C ALA A 549 -27.69 -14.16 -7.32
N LEU A 550 -28.91 -13.82 -7.71
CA LEU A 550 -29.90 -14.68 -8.33
C LEU A 550 -30.41 -14.08 -9.64
N SER A 551 -30.65 -14.93 -10.61
CA SER A 551 -31.42 -14.61 -11.80
C SER A 551 -32.62 -15.57 -11.91
N GLY A 552 -33.77 -15.01 -12.24
CA GLY A 552 -35.04 -15.73 -12.33
C GLY A 552 -35.81 -15.45 -13.62
N PRO A 553 -37.07 -15.94 -13.71
CA PRO A 553 -37.95 -15.71 -14.85
C PRO A 553 -38.13 -14.22 -15.15
N ASP A 554 -38.37 -13.90 -16.43
CA ASP A 554 -38.67 -12.55 -16.94
C ASP A 554 -37.60 -11.50 -16.57
N GLY A 555 -36.35 -11.93 -16.36
CA GLY A 555 -35.23 -11.04 -15.99
C GLY A 555 -35.24 -10.57 -14.54
N ALA A 556 -36.03 -11.20 -13.67
CA ALA A 556 -36.03 -10.89 -12.24
C ALA A 556 -34.66 -11.19 -11.60
N LYS A 557 -34.22 -10.30 -10.72
CA LYS A 557 -32.95 -10.41 -10.00
C LYS A 557 -33.15 -10.31 -8.51
N GLY A 558 -32.31 -11.01 -7.75
CA GLY A 558 -32.26 -10.92 -6.30
C GLY A 558 -30.83 -10.95 -5.81
N GLU A 559 -30.54 -10.19 -4.77
CA GLU A 559 -29.19 -10.13 -4.17
C GLU A 559 -29.28 -10.14 -2.66
N LEU A 560 -28.34 -10.83 -2.01
CA LEU A 560 -28.05 -10.75 -0.60
C LEU A 560 -26.62 -10.22 -0.45
N LEU A 561 -26.49 -9.05 0.23
CA LEU A 561 -25.23 -8.40 0.45
C LEU A 561 -24.90 -8.32 1.93
N GLN A 562 -23.61 -8.32 2.24
CA GLN A 562 -23.09 -8.01 3.58
C GLN A 562 -22.45 -6.62 3.57
N SER A 563 -22.67 -5.84 4.60
CA SER A 563 -22.02 -4.54 4.82
C SER A 563 -21.73 -4.35 6.30
N SER A 564 -21.10 -3.24 6.66
CA SER A 564 -20.84 -2.87 8.05
C SER A 564 -21.17 -1.41 8.28
N LEU A 565 -21.60 -1.07 9.51
CA LEU A 565 -21.89 0.30 9.92
C LEU A 565 -20.70 0.88 10.69
N LEU A 566 -20.49 2.19 10.52
CA LEU A 566 -19.62 2.94 11.40
C LEU A 566 -20.16 2.89 12.85
N PRO A 567 -19.31 2.74 13.86
CA PRO A 567 -19.73 2.51 15.25
C PRO A 567 -20.62 3.61 15.84
N TRP A 568 -20.46 4.85 15.37
CA TRP A 568 -21.19 6.04 15.86
C TRP A 568 -22.35 6.49 14.96
N LYS A 569 -22.52 5.87 13.76
CA LYS A 569 -23.65 6.23 12.89
C LYS A 569 -24.96 5.63 13.43
N GLU A 570 -26.00 6.44 13.39
CA GLU A 570 -27.34 5.95 13.61
C GLU A 570 -27.79 5.14 12.40
N TYR A 571 -28.28 3.93 12.65
CA TYR A 571 -28.58 2.98 11.57
C TYR A 571 -29.83 3.35 10.77
N ASP A 572 -30.81 4.05 11.36
CA ASP A 572 -32.00 4.55 10.69
C ASP A 572 -31.65 5.62 9.62
N LEU A 573 -30.78 6.57 9.95
CA LEU A 573 -30.29 7.57 9.00
C LEU A 573 -29.49 6.91 7.87
N THR A 574 -28.63 5.95 8.21
CA THR A 574 -27.81 5.24 7.22
C THR A 574 -28.66 4.37 6.30
N ALA A 575 -29.67 3.66 6.84
CA ALA A 575 -30.59 2.86 6.05
C ALA A 575 -31.43 3.73 5.11
N SER A 576 -31.97 4.84 5.62
CA SER A 576 -32.75 5.80 4.81
C SER A 576 -31.92 6.40 3.68
N GLU A 577 -30.66 6.73 3.93
CA GLU A 577 -29.73 7.23 2.89
C GLU A 577 -29.42 6.16 1.83
N LEU A 578 -29.19 4.91 2.24
CA LEU A 578 -28.97 3.81 1.31
C LEU A 578 -30.19 3.56 0.43
N ILE A 579 -31.38 3.54 1.00
CA ILE A 579 -32.64 3.40 0.26
C ILE A 579 -32.81 4.54 -0.75
N ARG A 580 -32.50 5.77 -0.35
CA ARG A 580 -32.53 6.93 -1.25
C ARG A 580 -31.53 6.80 -2.41
N ARG A 581 -30.30 6.33 -2.14
CA ARG A 581 -29.26 6.10 -3.16
C ARG A 581 -29.65 5.02 -4.17
N LEU A 582 -30.37 4.00 -3.72
CA LEU A 582 -30.91 2.94 -4.61
C LEU A 582 -32.06 3.42 -5.51
N ASN A 583 -32.52 4.67 -5.30
CA ASN A 583 -33.56 5.31 -6.10
C ASN A 583 -34.84 4.46 -6.24
N ILE A 584 -35.32 3.93 -5.11
CA ILE A 584 -36.50 3.06 -5.08
C ILE A 584 -37.80 3.87 -5.20
N GLY A 585 -37.76 5.16 -4.82
CA GLY A 585 -38.88 6.09 -4.97
C GLY A 585 -40.08 5.81 -4.05
N ALA A 586 -39.87 5.01 -3.01
CA ALA A 586 -40.91 4.62 -2.04
C ALA A 586 -40.56 5.12 -0.64
N ARG A 587 -41.59 5.23 0.22
CA ARG A 587 -41.42 5.55 1.64
C ARG A 587 -40.68 4.40 2.34
N THR A 588 -39.74 4.73 3.20
CA THR A 588 -39.07 3.75 4.07
C THR A 588 -40.02 3.28 5.15
N GLU A 589 -40.20 1.99 5.27
CA GLU A 589 -40.90 1.33 6.37
C GLU A 589 -39.88 0.86 7.41
N ILE A 590 -40.21 1.04 8.69
CA ILE A 590 -39.36 0.65 9.81
C ILE A 590 -40.10 -0.47 10.58
N GLY A 591 -39.39 -1.57 10.83
CA GLY A 591 -39.94 -2.73 11.49
C GLY A 591 -38.89 -3.61 12.17
N ARG A 592 -39.27 -4.87 12.38
CA ARG A 592 -38.37 -5.90 12.89
C ARG A 592 -38.45 -7.16 12.02
N TRP A 593 -37.28 -7.72 11.73
CA TRP A 593 -37.16 -9.02 11.10
C TRP A 593 -36.49 -9.99 12.10
N ASN A 594 -37.21 -11.01 12.54
CA ASN A 594 -36.75 -11.97 13.56
C ASN A 594 -36.09 -11.29 14.79
N GLY A 595 -36.71 -10.22 15.29
CA GLY A 595 -36.26 -9.46 16.45
C GLY A 595 -35.17 -8.40 16.15
N ARG A 596 -34.56 -8.40 14.98
CA ARG A 596 -33.55 -7.40 14.54
C ARG A 596 -34.22 -6.17 13.94
N PRO A 597 -33.69 -4.95 14.15
CA PRO A 597 -34.16 -3.76 13.45
C PRO A 597 -34.12 -3.97 11.93
N MET A 598 -35.16 -3.56 11.24
CA MET A 598 -35.32 -3.72 9.81
C MET A 598 -35.88 -2.44 9.18
N PHE A 599 -35.37 -2.11 8.00
CA PHE A 599 -35.83 -1.01 7.16
C PHE A 599 -36.12 -1.57 5.78
N SER A 600 -37.25 -1.23 5.22
CA SER A 600 -37.62 -1.67 3.87
C SER A 600 -38.24 -0.54 3.06
N ALA A 601 -38.11 -0.66 1.75
CA ALA A 601 -38.77 0.17 0.77
C ALA A 601 -39.07 -0.65 -0.47
N ALA A 602 -40.28 -0.53 -1.01
CA ALA A 602 -40.70 -1.28 -2.17
C ALA A 602 -41.44 -0.39 -3.17
N ALA A 603 -41.00 -0.46 -4.45
CA ALA A 603 -41.67 0.08 -5.61
C ALA A 603 -42.02 -1.07 -6.55
N ARG A 604 -42.71 -0.79 -7.67
CA ARG A 604 -43.17 -1.83 -8.59
C ARG A 604 -42.07 -2.76 -9.09
N GLU A 605 -40.89 -2.21 -9.41
CA GLU A 605 -39.79 -2.92 -10.08
C GLU A 605 -38.52 -3.03 -9.23
N LYS A 606 -38.49 -2.44 -8.05
CA LYS A 606 -37.36 -2.51 -7.12
C LYS A 606 -37.85 -2.59 -5.69
N ALA A 607 -37.20 -3.44 -4.90
CA ALA A 607 -37.45 -3.46 -3.46
C ALA A 607 -36.15 -3.78 -2.70
N VAL A 608 -36.08 -3.29 -1.46
CA VAL A 608 -34.93 -3.49 -0.57
C VAL A 608 -35.38 -3.73 0.86
N MET A 609 -34.68 -4.61 1.54
CA MET A 609 -34.78 -4.81 2.99
C MET A 609 -33.38 -4.75 3.59
N ILE A 610 -33.20 -3.93 4.61
CA ILE A 610 -31.97 -3.75 5.34
C ILE A 610 -32.18 -4.26 6.77
N ILE A 611 -31.46 -5.31 7.13
CA ILE A 611 -31.50 -5.93 8.45
C ILE A 611 -30.24 -5.53 9.22
N VAL A 612 -30.41 -4.92 10.39
CA VAL A 612 -29.27 -4.42 11.20
C VAL A 612 -28.95 -5.41 12.31
N ASP A 613 -27.72 -5.87 12.30
CA ASP A 613 -27.15 -6.79 13.30
C ASP A 613 -25.75 -6.31 13.72
N LYS A 614 -25.71 -5.12 14.34
CA LYS A 614 -24.48 -4.35 14.62
C LYS A 614 -23.28 -5.20 15.00
N PRO A 615 -22.11 -4.91 14.42
CA PRO A 615 -21.80 -3.87 13.44
C PRO A 615 -22.13 -4.25 11.98
N GLU A 616 -22.66 -5.44 11.75
CA GLU A 616 -23.00 -5.94 10.42
C GLU A 616 -24.40 -5.52 9.98
N VAL A 617 -24.54 -5.38 8.67
CA VAL A 617 -25.78 -5.06 8.00
C VAL A 617 -25.98 -6.03 6.84
N TRP A 618 -27.18 -6.60 6.75
CA TRP A 618 -27.58 -7.48 5.67
C TRP A 618 -28.55 -6.74 4.76
N VAL A 619 -28.31 -6.77 3.47
CA VAL A 619 -29.17 -6.10 2.49
C VAL A 619 -29.71 -7.13 1.53
N LEU A 620 -31.03 -7.28 1.49
CA LEU A 620 -31.73 -7.98 0.41
C LEU A 620 -32.21 -6.93 -0.59
N PHE A 621 -31.86 -7.12 -1.84
CA PHE A 621 -32.28 -6.25 -2.94
C PHE A 621 -32.93 -7.09 -4.05
N THR A 622 -34.00 -6.57 -4.65
CA THR A 622 -34.70 -7.23 -5.74
C THR A 622 -35.04 -6.27 -6.86
N GLU A 623 -35.01 -6.75 -8.09
CA GLU A 623 -35.33 -6.02 -9.30
C GLU A 623 -36.18 -6.89 -10.24
N GLY A 624 -37.17 -6.29 -10.91
CA GLY A 624 -38.08 -6.94 -11.85
C GLY A 624 -39.55 -6.67 -11.55
N LYS A 625 -40.46 -7.12 -12.42
CA LYS A 625 -41.90 -6.79 -12.38
C LYS A 625 -42.61 -7.14 -11.07
N ALA A 626 -42.08 -8.07 -10.30
CA ALA A 626 -42.65 -8.52 -9.03
C ALA A 626 -41.64 -8.38 -7.88
N ALA A 627 -40.78 -7.36 -7.92
CA ALA A 627 -39.70 -7.16 -6.96
C ALA A 627 -40.16 -7.17 -5.48
N PRO A 628 -41.28 -6.56 -5.07
CA PRO A 628 -41.75 -6.67 -3.70
C PRO A 628 -42.06 -8.09 -3.26
N LYS A 629 -42.77 -8.87 -4.09
CA LYS A 629 -43.08 -10.27 -3.78
C LYS A 629 -41.82 -11.13 -3.70
N LEU A 630 -40.88 -10.90 -4.61
CA LEU A 630 -39.60 -11.59 -4.57
C LEU A 630 -38.82 -11.25 -3.29
N LEU A 631 -38.86 -10.00 -2.84
CA LEU A 631 -38.21 -9.59 -1.58
C LEU A 631 -38.75 -10.39 -0.39
N ASP A 632 -40.06 -10.58 -0.30
CA ASP A 632 -40.68 -11.39 0.75
C ASP A 632 -40.23 -12.87 0.67
N GLU A 633 -40.15 -13.44 -0.54
CA GLU A 633 -39.68 -14.81 -0.74
C GLU A 633 -38.20 -14.96 -0.33
N LEU A 634 -37.34 -13.99 -0.67
CA LEU A 634 -35.92 -13.99 -0.27
C LEU A 634 -35.78 -13.83 1.25
N ALA A 635 -36.55 -12.94 1.86
CA ALA A 635 -36.56 -12.73 3.31
C ALA A 635 -37.01 -13.98 4.08
N ALA A 636 -37.98 -14.72 3.55
CA ALA A 636 -38.43 -16.00 4.09
C ALA A 636 -37.38 -17.11 3.96
N GLY A 637 -36.57 -17.07 2.90
CA GLY A 637 -35.47 -18.00 2.65
C GLY A 637 -34.21 -17.73 3.50
N LEU A 638 -34.08 -16.52 4.07
CA LEU A 638 -32.92 -16.11 4.87
C LEU A 638 -33.08 -16.56 6.32
N LYS A 639 -32.03 -17.16 6.86
CA LYS A 639 -31.88 -17.44 8.30
C LYS A 639 -30.54 -16.90 8.79
N LEU A 640 -30.57 -16.18 9.86
CA LEU A 640 -29.41 -15.71 10.59
C LEU A 640 -29.47 -16.29 12.00
N ASP A 641 -28.42 -17.02 12.39
CA ASP A 641 -28.33 -17.58 13.74
C ASP A 641 -28.42 -16.46 14.78
N GLN A 642 -28.99 -16.76 15.93
CA GLN A 642 -28.90 -15.84 17.07
C GLN A 642 -27.44 -15.77 17.51
N LYS A 643 -26.89 -14.55 17.63
CA LYS A 643 -25.56 -14.36 18.23
C LYS A 643 -25.60 -14.93 19.65
N LYS A 644 -24.86 -16.01 19.89
CA LYS A 644 -24.65 -16.56 21.22
C LYS A 644 -23.65 -15.73 21.99
#